data_93a07218dac802365cff16efa68b83f5
#
_entry.id   93a07218dac802365cff16efa68b83f5
#
_cell.length_a   1.000
_cell.length_b   1.000
_cell.length_c   1.000
_cell.angle_alpha   90.00
_cell.angle_beta   90.00
_cell.angle_gamma   90.00
#
_symmetry.space_group_name_H-M   'P 1'
#
loop_
_entity.id
_entity.type
_entity.pdbx_description
1 polymer ?
#
loop_
_entity_poly.entity_id
_entity_poly.type
_entity_poly.pdbx_seq_one_letter_code
_entity_poly.pdbx_strand_id
1 'polypeptide(L)'
;MSCLTYAQAEELTEATSNNVLPTIKLEAQGNWLEDTNAEKVQKHAGARTIITRNRLDEVAATSIKDALKQVPGVQVQENNGTGGSDVSLNIGVRGLASRLSPRSTVLLDGVPLSFAPYGQPQLSLAPVSLGNIESVDVVRGAGSVRFGPQNVGGIINFTTRAIPQEFAGNVSLTTEYASGTDQVKYSPNLFVGGTLDNGLGLALLYSGTKGDGYREANNKTDIDDVMLKTAYQITDADAIALNLHHYEGYGEMPEGLTAEKYAQNPYQSNKSRNYFSGRRSDVSFRYTHQDEKNNFELLTYYIDSFRTSDLETDVSTTTSRMDTSPRDYKVFAIEPRWSRAYQLGNSNSEFTIGYRYLDEDSSEFSGRSSTYALNAPVTEIKARTTSEGGTKAHAIYVDNRFDLGNWVITPGLRFESIETHNNFTAYNQGVAVNTVSPKIDSDEFLPSLSVMYKATDNWNIFANAGVSFGPQQYNQLARLEGGIAQSTTDGLHPEKSNNYEIGTKYLGNGLNAELTAFYLDFKKELILERDAQNNGIWTDLGATSHKGLEVGLAYDFAYLTDALEGLKLYSNYTFTKAVAEAGDFKDKDLPFYSRHAANVGLGYKVNQWSVNADMFAQSKQHSPGSGDTYQTDESADGKLGDIPGYSTFAVRTAYDFGEQFYGLKIAGGVKNVFDKQYFTRSTDSTGGKYVG
;
A
#
# COMPACT_ATOMS: atom_id res chain seq x y z
N MET A 1 0.56 -7.88 -26.91
CA MET A 1 2.01 -8.18 -27.05
C MET A 1 2.76 -7.17 -26.22
N SER A 2 3.46 -7.58 -25.18
CA SER A 2 4.33 -6.68 -24.43
C SER A 2 5.77 -6.93 -24.84
N CYS A 3 6.51 -5.86 -25.13
CA CYS A 3 7.93 -5.92 -25.45
C CYS A 3 8.71 -5.32 -24.28
N LEU A 4 9.61 -6.09 -23.68
CA LEU A 4 10.44 -5.70 -22.55
C LEU A 4 11.91 -5.86 -22.94
N THR A 5 12.69 -4.80 -22.81
CA THR A 5 14.15 -4.84 -22.94
C THR A 5 14.80 -4.72 -21.57
N TYR A 6 15.70 -5.64 -21.24
CA TYR A 6 16.51 -5.64 -20.02
C TYR A 6 17.98 -5.43 -20.32
N ALA A 7 18.64 -4.57 -19.54
CA ALA A 7 20.07 -4.66 -19.32
C ALA A 7 20.28 -5.36 -17.96
N GLN A 8 20.98 -6.49 -17.95
CA GLN A 8 21.33 -7.21 -16.71
C GLN A 8 22.51 -6.52 -16.04
N ALA A 9 22.42 -6.33 -14.73
CA ALA A 9 23.61 -6.15 -13.90
C ALA A 9 24.29 -7.52 -13.71
N GLU A 10 25.60 -7.57 -13.94
CA GLU A 10 26.41 -8.78 -13.84
C GLU A 10 26.35 -9.41 -12.44
N GLU A 11 26.29 -10.74 -12.43
CA GLU A 11 26.59 -11.56 -11.26
C GLU A 11 28.03 -11.29 -10.77
N LEU A 12 28.15 -10.97 -9.49
CA LEU A 12 29.43 -10.91 -8.81
C LEU A 12 30.07 -12.31 -8.83
N THR A 13 31.13 -12.47 -9.60
CA THR A 13 31.98 -13.64 -9.63
C THR A 13 32.57 -13.91 -8.23
N GLU A 14 32.41 -15.14 -7.74
CA GLU A 14 33.05 -15.67 -6.55
C GLU A 14 34.57 -15.47 -6.56
N ALA A 15 35.08 -14.72 -5.61
CA ALA A 15 36.51 -14.65 -5.34
C ALA A 15 36.92 -15.82 -4.44
N THR A 16 37.86 -16.58 -4.93
CA THR A 16 38.49 -17.74 -4.28
C THR A 16 38.95 -17.46 -2.85
N SER A 17 38.62 -18.40 -1.98
CA SER A 17 38.94 -18.45 -0.55
C SER A 17 40.45 -18.40 -0.25
N ASN A 18 40.85 -17.39 0.52
CA ASN A 18 41.98 -17.51 1.44
C ASN A 18 41.39 -17.60 2.86
N ASN A 19 41.82 -18.67 3.59
CA ASN A 19 41.49 -18.90 4.99
C ASN A 19 42.02 -17.79 5.91
N VAL A 20 41.29 -16.67 5.98
CA VAL A 20 41.38 -15.73 7.08
C VAL A 20 40.10 -15.96 7.89
N LEU A 21 40.23 -16.25 9.18
CA LEU A 21 39.10 -16.29 10.11
C LEU A 21 38.26 -15.02 9.87
N PRO A 22 36.93 -15.12 9.69
CA PRO A 22 36.13 -13.96 9.41
C PRO A 22 36.27 -12.99 10.58
N THR A 23 36.89 -11.87 10.33
CA THR A 23 36.87 -10.74 11.25
C THR A 23 35.37 -10.35 11.35
N ILE A 24 34.77 -10.53 12.53
CA ILE A 24 33.40 -10.13 12.78
C ILE A 24 33.38 -8.62 12.61
N LYS A 25 32.92 -8.15 11.46
CA LYS A 25 32.71 -6.72 11.23
C LYS A 25 31.53 -6.26 12.06
N LEU A 26 31.78 -5.30 12.91
CA LEU A 26 30.75 -4.63 13.69
C LEU A 26 30.15 -3.54 12.77
N GLU A 27 29.02 -3.82 12.13
CA GLU A 27 28.33 -2.86 11.26
C GLU A 27 26.98 -2.50 11.85
N ALA A 28 26.67 -1.19 11.90
CA ALA A 28 25.33 -0.72 12.20
C ALA A 28 24.42 -0.95 10.99
N GLN A 29 23.29 -1.59 11.21
CA GLN A 29 22.36 -1.95 10.13
C GLN A 29 21.52 -0.76 9.63
N GLY A 30 21.41 0.31 10.44
CA GLY A 30 20.73 1.55 10.04
C GLY A 30 19.27 1.34 9.58
N ASN A 31 18.95 1.83 8.38
CA ASN A 31 17.61 1.72 7.80
C ASN A 31 17.43 0.37 7.10
N TRP A 32 16.80 -0.59 7.78
CA TRP A 32 16.60 -1.92 7.27
C TRP A 32 15.53 -2.03 6.15
N LEU A 33 14.67 -1.02 5.93
CA LEU A 33 13.70 -1.02 4.82
C LEU A 33 14.34 -0.88 3.43
N GLU A 34 15.57 -0.41 3.34
CA GLU A 34 16.27 -0.30 2.06
C GLU A 34 16.95 -1.60 1.64
N ASP A 35 16.98 -2.57 2.53
CA ASP A 35 17.71 -3.80 2.34
C ASP A 35 16.80 -4.94 1.89
N THR A 36 16.83 -5.21 0.61
CA THR A 36 16.00 -6.22 -0.06
C THR A 36 16.67 -7.60 -0.16
N ASN A 37 17.82 -7.80 0.47
CA ASN A 37 18.53 -9.08 0.47
C ASN A 37 17.75 -10.14 1.27
N ALA A 38 17.54 -11.32 0.69
CA ALA A 38 16.78 -12.42 1.28
C ALA A 38 17.35 -12.88 2.65
N GLU A 39 18.68 -12.88 2.82
CA GLU A 39 19.29 -13.24 4.10
C GLU A 39 18.97 -12.24 5.21
N LYS A 40 18.93 -10.96 4.88
CA LYS A 40 18.58 -9.91 5.84
C LYS A 40 17.10 -9.94 6.19
N VAL A 41 16.23 -10.31 5.23
CA VAL A 41 14.82 -10.61 5.51
C VAL A 41 14.68 -11.75 6.50
N GLN A 42 15.48 -12.81 6.35
CA GLN A 42 15.51 -13.92 7.29
C GLN A 42 15.93 -13.50 8.71
N LYS A 43 16.82 -12.53 8.84
CA LYS A 43 17.29 -11.98 10.12
C LYS A 43 16.36 -10.96 10.75
N HIS A 44 15.28 -10.59 10.06
CA HIS A 44 14.24 -9.71 10.64
C HIS A 44 13.35 -10.51 11.61
N ALA A 45 13.26 -10.05 12.86
CA ALA A 45 12.49 -10.70 13.92
C ALA A 45 10.99 -10.35 13.81
N GLY A 46 10.34 -10.75 12.72
CA GLY A 46 8.92 -10.48 12.44
C GLY A 46 8.53 -10.95 11.05
N ALA A 47 7.22 -10.94 10.77
CA ALA A 47 6.70 -11.29 9.45
C ALA A 47 7.08 -10.19 8.43
N ARG A 48 7.90 -10.55 7.44
CA ARG A 48 8.35 -9.64 6.38
C ARG A 48 8.43 -10.37 5.04
N THR A 49 7.86 -9.77 4.01
CA THR A 49 7.90 -10.30 2.65
C THR A 49 8.39 -9.23 1.69
N ILE A 50 9.33 -9.58 0.82
CA ILE A 50 9.81 -8.70 -0.25
C ILE A 50 9.45 -9.32 -1.59
N ILE A 51 8.81 -8.51 -2.45
CA ILE A 51 8.55 -8.83 -3.85
C ILE A 51 9.54 -8.03 -4.69
N THR A 52 10.50 -8.70 -5.28
CA THR A 52 11.55 -8.08 -6.11
C THR A 52 11.06 -7.83 -7.53
N ARG A 53 11.77 -6.98 -8.29
CA ARG A 53 11.52 -6.72 -9.71
C ARG A 53 11.41 -7.99 -10.54
N ASN A 54 12.32 -8.93 -10.34
CA ASN A 54 12.29 -10.22 -11.04
C ASN A 54 10.98 -10.97 -10.80
N ARG A 55 10.50 -10.98 -9.54
CA ARG A 55 9.23 -11.62 -9.23
C ARG A 55 8.03 -10.90 -9.85
N LEU A 56 8.04 -9.58 -9.87
CA LEU A 56 7.00 -8.77 -10.54
C LEU A 56 6.90 -9.12 -12.04
N ASP A 57 8.05 -9.28 -12.68
CA ASP A 57 8.13 -9.65 -14.09
C ASP A 57 7.67 -11.09 -14.35
N GLU A 58 8.00 -12.03 -13.45
CA GLU A 58 7.57 -13.42 -13.56
C GLU A 58 6.05 -13.57 -13.50
N VAL A 59 5.37 -12.91 -12.56
CA VAL A 59 3.90 -13.00 -12.40
C VAL A 59 3.14 -12.13 -13.38
N ALA A 60 3.81 -11.46 -14.30
CA ALA A 60 3.19 -10.50 -15.23
C ALA A 60 2.35 -9.44 -14.52
N ALA A 61 2.83 -8.95 -13.38
CA ALA A 61 2.17 -7.86 -12.70
C ALA A 61 2.03 -6.66 -13.65
N THR A 62 0.83 -6.15 -13.81
CA THR A 62 0.54 -4.93 -14.60
C THR A 62 0.12 -3.78 -13.69
N SER A 63 -0.07 -4.06 -12.41
CA SER A 63 -0.44 -3.07 -11.41
C SER A 63 0.25 -3.34 -10.06
N ILE A 64 0.30 -2.33 -9.21
CA ILE A 64 0.74 -2.46 -7.81
C ILE A 64 -0.14 -3.47 -7.05
N LYS A 65 -1.42 -3.56 -7.39
CA LYS A 65 -2.35 -4.53 -6.79
C LYS A 65 -1.95 -5.98 -7.07
N ASP A 66 -1.49 -6.27 -8.29
CA ASP A 66 -1.00 -7.60 -8.64
C ASP A 66 0.24 -7.99 -7.82
N ALA A 67 1.14 -7.02 -7.58
CA ALA A 67 2.29 -7.23 -6.71
C ALA A 67 1.86 -7.58 -5.28
N LEU A 68 0.93 -6.82 -4.70
CA LEU A 68 0.50 -7.00 -3.32
C LEU A 68 -0.30 -8.29 -3.08
N LYS A 69 -0.95 -8.85 -4.10
CA LYS A 69 -1.57 -10.19 -4.03
C LYS A 69 -0.57 -11.32 -3.76
N GLN A 70 0.73 -11.06 -4.02
CA GLN A 70 1.80 -12.04 -3.75
C GLN A 70 2.19 -12.10 -2.26
N VAL A 71 1.68 -11.19 -1.41
CA VAL A 71 2.10 -11.07 0.00
C VAL A 71 1.09 -11.79 0.90
N PRO A 72 1.52 -12.75 1.74
CA PRO A 72 0.65 -13.34 2.76
C PRO A 72 0.05 -12.26 3.66
N GLY A 73 -1.19 -12.44 4.12
CA GLY A 73 -1.86 -11.49 5.02
C GLY A 73 -2.41 -10.23 4.35
N VAL A 74 -2.04 -9.94 3.11
CA VAL A 74 -2.53 -8.80 2.34
C VAL A 74 -3.72 -9.21 1.48
N GLN A 75 -4.82 -8.50 1.60
CA GLN A 75 -6.00 -8.66 0.77
C GLN A 75 -6.21 -7.41 -0.08
N VAL A 76 -6.36 -7.60 -1.37
CA VAL A 76 -6.54 -6.53 -2.35
C VAL A 76 -8.00 -6.49 -2.80
N GLN A 77 -8.61 -5.31 -2.74
CA GLN A 77 -9.90 -5.05 -3.35
C GLN A 77 -9.67 -4.30 -4.68
N GLU A 78 -10.06 -4.92 -5.79
CA GLU A 78 -9.77 -4.40 -7.14
C GLU A 78 -10.39 -3.02 -7.36
N ASN A 79 -11.65 -2.85 -6.97
CA ASN A 79 -12.36 -1.61 -7.11
C ASN A 79 -13.36 -1.42 -5.95
N ASN A 80 -13.47 -0.22 -5.43
CA ASN A 80 -14.43 0.12 -4.39
C ASN A 80 -15.19 1.42 -4.67
N GLY A 81 -15.16 1.89 -5.91
CA GLY A 81 -15.88 3.06 -6.36
C GLY A 81 -15.23 4.41 -6.07
N THR A 82 -14.05 4.44 -5.47
CA THR A 82 -13.34 5.71 -5.23
C THR A 82 -12.03 5.72 -6.01
N GLY A 83 -11.79 6.75 -6.80
CA GLY A 83 -10.53 6.97 -7.52
C GLY A 83 -10.31 6.11 -8.77
N GLY A 84 -11.26 5.28 -9.16
CA GLY A 84 -11.06 4.32 -10.25
C GLY A 84 -10.15 3.15 -9.84
N SER A 85 -10.01 2.16 -10.72
CA SER A 85 -9.27 0.93 -10.39
C SER A 85 -7.75 1.09 -10.35
N ASP A 86 -7.18 1.96 -11.19
CA ASP A 86 -5.73 2.09 -11.33
C ASP A 86 -5.15 3.25 -10.51
N VAL A 87 -5.96 4.22 -10.13
CA VAL A 87 -5.53 5.44 -9.44
C VAL A 87 -5.47 5.27 -7.92
N SER A 88 -6.39 4.48 -7.34
CA SER A 88 -6.49 4.27 -5.89
C SER A 88 -5.86 2.93 -5.45
N LEU A 89 -5.43 2.89 -4.18
CA LEU A 89 -4.95 1.65 -3.56
C LEU A 89 -5.90 1.21 -2.44
N ASN A 90 -6.41 -0.02 -2.56
CA ASN A 90 -7.37 -0.63 -1.65
C ASN A 90 -6.82 -1.97 -1.16
N ILE A 91 -6.13 -1.92 -0.03
CA ILE A 91 -5.54 -3.10 0.60
C ILE A 91 -5.87 -3.15 2.07
N GLY A 92 -6.18 -4.33 2.55
CA GLY A 92 -6.33 -4.64 3.97
C GLY A 92 -5.30 -5.66 4.39
N VAL A 93 -4.68 -5.47 5.53
CA VAL A 93 -3.73 -6.42 6.11
C VAL A 93 -4.39 -7.10 7.29
N ARG A 94 -4.33 -8.44 7.36
CA ARG A 94 -4.84 -9.24 8.49
C ARG A 94 -6.32 -8.98 8.82
N GLY A 95 -7.16 -8.79 7.80
CA GLY A 95 -8.60 -8.57 7.95
C GLY A 95 -9.02 -7.14 8.29
N LEU A 96 -8.09 -6.19 8.31
CA LEU A 96 -8.40 -4.78 8.41
C LEU A 96 -9.12 -4.29 7.16
N ALA A 97 -9.97 -3.27 7.31
CA ALA A 97 -10.71 -2.70 6.20
C ALA A 97 -9.79 -2.26 5.06
N SER A 98 -10.07 -2.75 3.85
CA SER A 98 -9.24 -2.51 2.67
C SER A 98 -9.51 -1.17 1.98
N ARG A 99 -10.63 -0.52 2.26
CA ARG A 99 -11.02 0.71 1.57
C ARG A 99 -9.98 1.81 1.75
N LEU A 100 -9.26 2.14 0.66
CA LEU A 100 -8.23 3.18 0.60
C LEU A 100 -7.04 3.00 1.58
N SER A 101 -6.82 1.78 2.06
CA SER A 101 -5.65 1.40 2.88
C SER A 101 -5.37 2.28 4.12
N PRO A 102 -6.35 2.68 4.91
CA PRO A 102 -6.18 3.73 5.92
C PRO A 102 -5.39 3.30 7.17
N ARG A 103 -5.07 2.02 7.32
CA ARG A 103 -4.47 1.43 8.54
C ARG A 103 -3.10 0.79 8.32
N SER A 104 -2.45 1.12 7.21
CA SER A 104 -1.06 0.73 6.94
C SER A 104 -0.22 1.96 6.65
N THR A 105 0.99 2.01 7.20
CA THR A 105 1.99 3.01 6.81
C THR A 105 2.51 2.65 5.44
N VAL A 106 2.15 3.42 4.42
CA VAL A 106 2.55 3.16 3.03
C VAL A 106 3.55 4.23 2.59
N LEU A 107 4.71 3.78 2.12
CA LEU A 107 5.88 4.62 1.83
C LEU A 107 6.37 4.41 0.39
N LEU A 108 7.00 5.42 -0.18
CA LEU A 108 7.82 5.36 -1.39
C LEU A 108 9.23 5.86 -1.04
N ASP A 109 10.25 5.00 -1.11
CA ASP A 109 11.63 5.28 -0.68
C ASP A 109 11.70 5.88 0.76
N GLY A 110 10.80 5.42 1.66
CA GLY A 110 10.69 5.90 3.03
C GLY A 110 9.83 7.16 3.23
N VAL A 111 9.38 7.83 2.16
CA VAL A 111 8.48 9.00 2.22
C VAL A 111 7.01 8.54 2.20
N PRO A 112 6.12 9.04 3.08
CA PRO A 112 4.71 8.65 3.08
C PRO A 112 4.02 8.89 1.74
N LEU A 113 3.24 7.90 1.27
CA LEU A 113 2.46 8.01 0.04
C LEU A 113 1.13 8.73 0.21
N SER A 114 0.54 8.72 1.41
CA SER A 114 -0.73 9.39 1.68
C SER A 114 -0.64 10.90 1.51
N PHE A 115 -1.76 11.55 1.28
CA PHE A 115 -1.86 13.01 1.17
C PHE A 115 -1.39 13.72 2.44
N ALA A 116 -1.83 13.23 3.59
CA ALA A 116 -1.43 13.69 4.91
C ALA A 116 -1.43 12.47 5.86
N PRO A 117 -0.26 11.98 6.29
CA PRO A 117 -0.12 10.73 7.05
C PRO A 117 -0.93 10.65 8.33
N TYR A 118 -1.18 11.76 8.99
CA TYR A 118 -2.02 11.85 10.19
C TYR A 118 -3.47 12.16 9.85
N GLY A 119 -3.72 13.26 9.13
CA GLY A 119 -5.05 13.82 8.96
C GLY A 119 -5.85 13.24 7.80
N GLN A 120 -5.19 12.67 6.78
CA GLN A 120 -5.82 12.07 5.59
C GLN A 120 -5.00 10.89 5.06
N PRO A 121 -4.95 9.76 5.79
CA PRO A 121 -4.11 8.62 5.41
C PRO A 121 -4.62 7.82 4.21
N GLN A 122 -5.81 8.10 3.72
CA GLN A 122 -6.46 7.36 2.63
C GLN A 122 -5.74 7.52 1.30
N LEU A 123 -5.53 6.41 0.59
CA LEU A 123 -4.89 6.34 -0.73
C LEU A 123 -5.93 6.36 -1.86
N SER A 124 -6.77 7.40 -1.91
CA SER A 124 -7.65 7.65 -3.06
C SER A 124 -6.88 8.05 -4.32
N LEU A 125 -5.68 8.60 -4.18
CA LEU A 125 -4.61 8.64 -5.14
C LEU A 125 -3.44 7.89 -4.53
N ALA A 126 -2.90 6.89 -5.23
CA ALA A 126 -1.71 6.16 -4.85
C ALA A 126 -0.58 6.53 -5.83
N PRO A 127 0.24 7.54 -5.50
CA PRO A 127 1.23 8.08 -6.42
C PRO A 127 2.46 7.16 -6.52
N VAL A 128 2.24 5.99 -7.09
CA VAL A 128 3.25 4.95 -7.30
C VAL A 128 2.89 4.11 -8.52
N SER A 129 3.82 3.97 -9.45
CA SER A 129 3.66 3.19 -10.67
C SER A 129 4.62 2.02 -10.73
N LEU A 130 4.12 0.87 -11.17
CA LEU A 130 4.87 -0.39 -11.18
C LEU A 130 6.18 -0.30 -11.98
N GLY A 131 6.21 0.47 -13.07
CA GLY A 131 7.41 0.63 -13.92
C GLY A 131 8.60 1.26 -13.21
N ASN A 132 8.34 2.12 -12.21
CA ASN A 132 9.36 2.81 -11.43
C ASN A 132 9.86 2.00 -10.22
N ILE A 133 9.18 0.89 -9.85
CA ILE A 133 9.46 0.12 -8.62
C ILE A 133 10.50 -0.96 -8.88
N GLU A 134 11.46 -1.09 -7.97
CA GLU A 134 12.44 -2.19 -7.86
C GLU A 134 11.93 -3.30 -6.95
N SER A 135 11.31 -2.93 -5.83
CA SER A 135 10.79 -3.90 -4.89
C SER A 135 9.62 -3.35 -4.07
N VAL A 136 8.81 -4.26 -3.55
CA VAL A 136 7.77 -3.99 -2.56
C VAL A 136 8.11 -4.74 -1.29
N ASP A 137 8.32 -4.02 -0.20
CA ASP A 137 8.67 -4.56 1.11
C ASP A 137 7.47 -4.42 2.05
N VAL A 138 6.99 -5.53 2.58
CA VAL A 138 5.82 -5.56 3.45
C VAL A 138 6.19 -6.18 4.79
N VAL A 139 6.19 -5.35 5.84
CA VAL A 139 6.33 -5.76 7.23
C VAL A 139 4.96 -5.75 7.87
N ARG A 140 4.50 -6.89 8.35
CA ARG A 140 3.18 -7.07 8.93
C ARG A 140 3.24 -6.95 10.46
N GLY A 141 2.20 -6.38 11.06
CA GLY A 141 2.12 -6.20 12.51
C GLY A 141 2.99 -5.08 13.07
N ALA A 142 3.07 -4.98 14.39
CA ALA A 142 3.78 -3.92 15.13
C ALA A 142 5.29 -4.18 15.28
N GLY A 143 5.91 -4.82 14.31
CA GLY A 143 7.31 -5.27 14.40
C GLY A 143 8.38 -4.16 14.43
N SER A 144 8.00 -2.89 14.38
CA SER A 144 8.96 -1.78 14.45
C SER A 144 8.35 -0.50 15.01
N VAL A 145 9.05 0.09 15.97
CA VAL A 145 8.75 1.44 16.50
C VAL A 145 9.26 2.56 15.59
N ARG A 146 10.08 2.23 14.59
CA ARG A 146 10.79 3.23 13.75
C ARG A 146 9.87 3.93 12.76
N PHE A 147 8.71 3.33 12.42
CA PHE A 147 7.78 3.82 11.42
C PHE A 147 6.37 4.02 11.98
N GLY A 148 5.66 5.00 11.46
CA GLY A 148 4.30 5.40 11.81
C GLY A 148 3.95 6.72 11.15
N PRO A 149 2.74 7.23 11.29
CA PRO A 149 1.57 6.66 11.95
C PRO A 149 0.86 5.61 11.09
N GLN A 150 -0.33 5.16 11.50
CA GLN A 150 -1.16 4.21 10.76
C GLN A 150 -0.51 2.82 10.56
N ASN A 151 0.34 2.38 11.51
CA ASN A 151 1.08 1.13 11.38
C ASN A 151 0.34 -0.11 11.96
N VAL A 152 -0.98 -0.05 12.07
CA VAL A 152 -1.79 -1.14 12.64
C VAL A 152 -1.70 -2.41 11.78
N GLY A 153 -1.84 -2.28 10.46
CA GLY A 153 -1.64 -3.36 9.50
C GLY A 153 -0.17 -3.65 9.19
N GLY A 154 0.72 -2.74 9.61
CA GLY A 154 2.14 -2.81 9.32
C GLY A 154 2.63 -1.72 8.36
N ILE A 155 3.75 -1.99 7.71
CA ILE A 155 4.45 -1.05 6.86
C ILE A 155 4.57 -1.66 5.46
N ILE A 156 4.26 -0.86 4.44
CA ILE A 156 4.46 -1.21 3.04
C ILE A 156 5.37 -0.15 2.43
N ASN A 157 6.57 -0.53 2.04
CA ASN A 157 7.51 0.37 1.40
C ASN A 157 7.72 -0.06 -0.06
N PHE A 158 7.47 0.85 -0.97
CA PHE A 158 7.84 0.72 -2.37
C PHE A 158 9.23 1.33 -2.55
N THR A 159 10.18 0.53 -2.98
CA THR A 159 11.53 1.00 -3.30
C THR A 159 11.62 1.23 -4.79
N THR A 160 12.01 2.42 -5.22
CA THR A 160 12.18 2.75 -6.63
C THR A 160 13.52 2.26 -7.16
N ARG A 161 13.63 2.13 -8.48
CA ARG A 161 14.86 1.69 -9.14
C ARG A 161 16.06 2.54 -8.74
N ALA A 162 17.16 1.90 -8.40
CA ALA A 162 18.38 2.57 -7.95
C ALA A 162 19.11 3.25 -9.11
N ILE A 163 19.95 4.24 -8.79
CA ILE A 163 20.89 4.84 -9.76
C ILE A 163 21.98 3.79 -10.06
N PRO A 164 22.18 3.41 -11.34
CA PRO A 164 23.21 2.44 -11.69
C PRO A 164 24.63 2.98 -11.50
N GLN A 165 25.57 2.09 -11.22
CA GLN A 165 27.00 2.46 -11.18
C GLN A 165 27.52 2.79 -12.59
N GLU A 166 27.19 1.97 -13.57
CA GLU A 166 27.46 2.21 -14.99
C GLU A 166 26.24 2.76 -15.69
N PHE A 167 26.40 3.38 -16.86
CA PHE A 167 25.27 3.86 -17.63
C PHE A 167 24.39 2.69 -18.08
N ALA A 168 23.14 2.70 -17.66
CA ALA A 168 22.15 1.69 -17.99
C ALA A 168 20.80 2.32 -18.32
N GLY A 169 20.02 1.66 -19.15
CA GLY A 169 18.69 2.12 -19.53
C GLY A 169 17.77 0.97 -19.91
N ASN A 170 16.47 1.23 -19.75
CA ASN A 170 15.42 0.28 -20.11
C ASN A 170 14.20 1.04 -20.61
N VAL A 171 13.64 0.57 -21.73
CA VAL A 171 12.35 1.05 -22.26
C VAL A 171 11.42 -0.13 -22.37
N SER A 172 10.20 -0.01 -21.90
CA SER A 172 9.19 -1.06 -22.04
C SER A 172 7.82 -0.50 -22.38
N LEU A 173 7.03 -1.29 -23.06
CA LEU A 173 5.62 -1.03 -23.34
C LEU A 173 4.81 -2.27 -23.01
N THR A 174 3.89 -2.14 -22.08
CA THR A 174 2.88 -3.16 -21.77
C THR A 174 1.55 -2.75 -22.40
N THR A 175 0.88 -3.67 -23.08
CA THR A 175 -0.46 -3.46 -23.62
C THR A 175 -1.40 -4.52 -23.05
N GLU A 176 -2.51 -4.07 -22.48
CA GLU A 176 -3.59 -4.92 -21.99
C GLU A 176 -4.81 -4.77 -22.89
N TYR A 177 -5.41 -5.89 -23.31
CA TYR A 177 -6.63 -5.95 -24.10
C TYR A 177 -7.71 -6.68 -23.32
N ALA A 178 -8.85 -6.06 -23.12
CA ALA A 178 -10.02 -6.62 -22.46
C ALA A 178 -10.96 -7.25 -23.50
N SER A 179 -10.93 -8.58 -23.64
CA SER A 179 -11.67 -9.31 -24.68
C SER A 179 -13.19 -9.20 -24.60
N GLY A 180 -13.74 -8.87 -23.41
CA GLY A 180 -15.20 -8.73 -23.22
C GLY A 180 -15.77 -7.39 -23.71
N THR A 181 -14.94 -6.38 -23.88
CA THR A 181 -15.35 -5.00 -24.23
C THR A 181 -14.52 -4.38 -25.35
N ASP A 182 -13.53 -5.11 -25.88
CA ASP A 182 -12.58 -4.64 -26.89
C ASP A 182 -11.77 -3.40 -26.47
N GLN A 183 -11.66 -3.14 -25.17
CA GLN A 183 -10.93 -1.99 -24.63
C GLN A 183 -9.43 -2.29 -24.56
N VAL A 184 -8.63 -1.23 -24.71
CA VAL A 184 -7.16 -1.32 -24.71
C VAL A 184 -6.57 -0.31 -23.72
N LYS A 185 -5.64 -0.80 -22.91
CA LYS A 185 -4.82 0.00 -22.01
C LYS A 185 -3.34 -0.30 -22.27
N TYR A 186 -2.49 0.71 -22.23
CA TYR A 186 -1.06 0.58 -22.43
C TYR A 186 -0.27 1.34 -21.38
N SER A 187 0.89 0.78 -21.01
CA SER A 187 1.78 1.34 -20.00
C SER A 187 3.20 1.45 -20.54
N PRO A 188 3.60 2.64 -21.04
CA PRO A 188 4.98 2.93 -21.40
C PRO A 188 5.82 3.17 -20.15
N ASN A 189 7.07 2.68 -20.15
CA ASN A 189 8.04 2.91 -19.07
C ASN A 189 9.40 3.25 -19.67
N LEU A 190 10.12 4.14 -19.00
CA LEU A 190 11.50 4.52 -19.29
C LEU A 190 12.29 4.54 -17.99
N PHE A 191 13.45 3.95 -18.02
CA PHE A 191 14.47 4.12 -16.99
C PHE A 191 15.80 4.37 -17.68
N VAL A 192 16.52 5.40 -17.25
CA VAL A 192 17.89 5.66 -17.68
C VAL A 192 18.68 6.31 -16.58
N GLY A 193 19.91 5.88 -16.37
CA GLY A 193 20.75 6.45 -15.32
C GLY A 193 22.18 5.96 -15.40
N GLY A 194 23.00 6.49 -14.51
CA GLY A 194 24.40 6.13 -14.35
C GLY A 194 25.11 7.03 -13.36
N THR A 195 26.31 6.60 -12.95
CA THR A 195 27.18 7.34 -12.05
C THR A 195 28.42 7.80 -12.83
N LEU A 196 28.71 9.11 -12.78
CA LEU A 196 29.86 9.70 -13.43
C LEU A 196 31.16 9.42 -12.64
N ASP A 197 32.31 9.52 -13.28
CA ASP A 197 33.63 9.30 -12.64
C ASP A 197 33.89 10.18 -11.40
N ASN A 198 33.23 11.31 -11.30
CA ASN A 198 33.33 12.18 -10.13
C ASN A 198 32.41 11.77 -8.96
N GLY A 199 31.71 10.63 -9.06
CA GLY A 199 30.79 10.13 -8.04
C GLY A 199 29.38 10.72 -8.08
N LEU A 200 29.03 11.56 -9.05
CA LEU A 200 27.67 12.07 -9.24
C LEU A 200 26.83 11.03 -9.99
N GLY A 201 25.85 10.47 -9.29
CA GLY A 201 24.85 9.58 -9.86
C GLY A 201 23.59 10.35 -10.29
N LEU A 202 22.99 9.96 -11.41
CA LEU A 202 21.76 10.52 -11.96
C LEU A 202 20.88 9.39 -12.51
N ALA A 203 19.57 9.46 -12.29
CA ALA A 203 18.60 8.58 -12.96
C ALA A 203 17.28 9.30 -13.21
N LEU A 204 16.69 9.02 -14.38
CA LEU A 204 15.36 9.44 -14.76
C LEU A 204 14.47 8.20 -14.89
N LEU A 205 13.34 8.22 -14.21
CA LEU A 205 12.30 7.21 -14.25
C LEU A 205 11.03 7.84 -14.80
N TYR A 206 10.34 7.12 -15.68
CA TYR A 206 9.00 7.44 -16.14
C TYR A 206 8.16 6.18 -16.23
N SER A 207 6.94 6.24 -15.73
CA SER A 207 5.94 5.19 -15.89
C SER A 207 4.59 5.80 -16.18
N GLY A 208 3.98 5.41 -17.29
CA GLY A 208 2.64 5.87 -17.66
C GLY A 208 1.62 4.73 -17.65
N THR A 209 0.34 5.08 -17.55
CA THR A 209 -0.79 4.18 -17.81
C THR A 209 -1.87 4.95 -18.56
N LYS A 210 -2.19 4.55 -19.76
CA LYS A 210 -3.09 5.28 -20.68
C LYS A 210 -4.10 4.32 -21.30
N GLY A 211 -5.36 4.73 -21.42
CA GLY A 211 -6.37 3.98 -22.16
C GLY A 211 -7.57 3.59 -21.29
N ASP A 212 -8.37 2.68 -21.79
CA ASP A 212 -9.61 2.26 -21.17
C ASP A 212 -9.43 0.93 -20.41
N GLY A 213 -10.10 0.79 -19.28
CA GLY A 213 -10.17 -0.46 -18.53
C GLY A 213 -11.13 -1.46 -19.19
N TYR A 214 -11.68 -2.39 -18.41
CA TYR A 214 -12.52 -3.48 -18.91
C TYR A 214 -14.04 -3.16 -18.88
N ARG A 215 -14.46 -1.93 -18.59
CA ARG A 215 -15.87 -1.50 -18.68
C ARG A 215 -16.12 -0.85 -20.05
N GLU A 216 -17.37 -0.85 -20.51
CA GLU A 216 -17.75 -0.38 -21.85
C GLU A 216 -17.56 1.12 -22.07
N ALA A 217 -17.75 1.93 -21.03
CA ALA A 217 -17.63 3.37 -21.10
C ALA A 217 -17.31 4.00 -19.74
N ASN A 218 -16.85 5.25 -19.77
CA ASN A 218 -16.47 6.05 -18.60
C ASN A 218 -15.47 5.31 -17.70
N ASN A 219 -14.44 4.75 -18.30
CA ASN A 219 -13.46 3.88 -17.66
C ASN A 219 -12.02 4.17 -18.08
N LYS A 220 -11.79 5.38 -18.61
CA LYS A 220 -10.46 5.82 -19.03
C LYS A 220 -9.57 6.03 -17.81
N THR A 221 -8.31 5.62 -17.95
CA THR A 221 -7.21 5.93 -17.03
C THR A 221 -6.14 6.72 -17.77
N ASP A 222 -5.60 7.74 -17.11
CA ASP A 222 -4.49 8.55 -17.60
C ASP A 222 -3.57 8.86 -16.42
N ILE A 223 -2.38 8.23 -16.42
CA ILE A 223 -1.39 8.36 -15.34
C ILE A 223 -0.04 8.70 -15.96
N ASP A 224 0.63 9.68 -15.38
CA ASP A 224 2.02 10.01 -15.60
C ASP A 224 2.76 10.08 -14.26
N ASP A 225 3.85 9.33 -14.14
CA ASP A 225 4.68 9.21 -12.96
C ASP A 225 6.15 9.40 -13.35
N VAL A 226 6.73 10.52 -12.97
CA VAL A 226 8.10 10.93 -13.34
C VAL A 226 8.92 11.13 -12.08
N MET A 227 10.13 10.55 -12.05
CA MET A 227 11.07 10.75 -10.95
C MET A 227 12.47 11.05 -11.49
N LEU A 228 13.10 12.10 -10.96
CA LEU A 228 14.51 12.41 -11.14
C LEU A 228 15.24 12.12 -9.82
N LYS A 229 16.20 11.21 -9.86
CA LYS A 229 17.04 10.85 -8.71
C LYS A 229 18.46 11.35 -8.93
N THR A 230 19.05 11.94 -7.90
CA THR A 230 20.45 12.31 -7.89
C THR A 230 21.10 11.84 -6.60
N ALA A 231 22.33 11.38 -6.67
CA ALA A 231 23.12 11.01 -5.50
C ALA A 231 24.58 11.43 -5.70
N TYR A 232 25.24 11.80 -4.63
CA TYR A 232 26.66 12.17 -4.65
C TYR A 232 27.38 11.62 -3.44
N GLN A 233 28.42 10.84 -3.68
CA GLN A 233 29.33 10.35 -2.64
C GLN A 233 30.33 11.46 -2.30
N ILE A 234 30.22 12.04 -1.09
CA ILE A 234 31.08 13.15 -0.63
C ILE A 234 32.42 12.61 -0.14
N THR A 235 32.35 11.54 0.68
CA THR A 235 33.50 10.80 1.20
C THR A 235 33.16 9.32 1.19
N ASP A 236 34.07 8.42 1.57
CA ASP A 236 33.77 6.99 1.70
C ASP A 236 32.66 6.70 2.72
N ALA A 237 32.46 7.62 3.66
CA ALA A 237 31.45 7.49 4.72
C ALA A 237 30.19 8.34 4.50
N ASP A 238 30.27 9.41 3.69
CA ASP A 238 29.22 10.43 3.59
C ASP A 238 28.63 10.49 2.18
N ALA A 239 27.31 10.42 2.08
CA ALA A 239 26.59 10.58 0.83
C ALA A 239 25.36 11.48 1.00
N ILE A 240 24.97 12.12 -0.09
CA ILE A 240 23.73 12.89 -0.20
C ILE A 240 22.91 12.35 -1.39
N ALA A 241 21.59 12.40 -1.25
CA ALA A 241 20.66 12.11 -2.34
C ALA A 241 19.54 13.16 -2.37
N LEU A 242 19.10 13.50 -3.56
CA LEU A 242 17.95 14.36 -3.80
C LEU A 242 17.06 13.68 -4.83
N ASN A 243 15.79 13.48 -4.50
CA ASN A 243 14.79 12.97 -5.40
C ASN A 243 13.72 14.03 -5.63
N LEU A 244 13.33 14.20 -6.89
CA LEU A 244 12.20 15.01 -7.34
C LEU A 244 11.19 14.05 -7.97
N HIS A 245 9.96 14.06 -7.48
CA HIS A 245 8.91 13.18 -7.94
C HIS A 245 7.68 14.00 -8.33
N HIS A 246 7.08 13.67 -9.47
CA HIS A 246 5.81 14.23 -9.92
C HIS A 246 4.93 13.12 -10.46
N TYR A 247 3.72 13.04 -9.91
CA TYR A 247 2.68 12.10 -10.30
C TYR A 247 1.40 12.86 -10.62
N GLU A 248 0.79 12.55 -11.75
CA GLU A 248 -0.54 12.99 -12.11
C GLU A 248 -1.39 11.80 -12.51
N GLY A 249 -2.61 11.72 -11.97
CA GLY A 249 -3.53 10.62 -12.23
C GLY A 249 -4.95 11.12 -12.47
N TYR A 250 -5.57 10.61 -13.53
CA TYR A 250 -6.97 10.81 -13.87
C TYR A 250 -7.61 9.44 -14.10
N GLY A 251 -8.78 9.22 -13.54
CA GLY A 251 -9.56 8.01 -13.72
C GLY A 251 -11.05 8.32 -13.84
N GLU A 252 -11.64 7.89 -14.94
CA GLU A 252 -13.09 7.88 -15.07
C GLU A 252 -13.70 6.81 -14.17
N MET A 253 -14.92 7.05 -13.71
CA MET A 253 -15.58 6.20 -12.74
C MET A 253 -16.95 5.74 -13.28
N PRO A 254 -17.02 4.51 -13.85
CA PRO A 254 -18.28 3.96 -14.40
C PRO A 254 -19.31 3.62 -13.32
N GLU A 255 -18.89 3.62 -12.04
CA GLU A 255 -19.65 3.35 -10.83
C GLU A 255 -20.18 1.92 -10.69
N GLY A 256 -20.67 1.61 -9.49
CA GLY A 256 -21.27 0.32 -9.17
C GLY A 256 -22.62 0.11 -9.82
N LEU A 257 -22.92 -1.13 -10.11
CA LEU A 257 -24.17 -1.54 -10.74
C LEU A 257 -25.19 -2.01 -9.69
N THR A 258 -26.47 -1.74 -9.95
CA THR A 258 -27.54 -2.43 -9.23
C THR A 258 -27.50 -3.94 -9.52
N ALA A 259 -28.17 -4.74 -8.69
CA ALA A 259 -28.26 -6.18 -8.91
C ALA A 259 -28.81 -6.52 -10.29
N GLU A 260 -29.85 -5.82 -10.72
CA GLU A 260 -30.48 -5.99 -12.04
C GLU A 260 -29.53 -5.64 -13.19
N LYS A 261 -28.91 -4.45 -13.15
CA LYS A 261 -27.96 -4.01 -14.18
C LYS A 261 -26.78 -4.95 -14.31
N TYR A 262 -26.25 -5.42 -13.17
CA TYR A 262 -25.16 -6.38 -13.18
C TYR A 262 -25.55 -7.72 -13.83
N ALA A 263 -26.76 -8.20 -13.56
CA ALA A 263 -27.26 -9.44 -14.17
C ALA A 263 -27.51 -9.30 -15.68
N GLN A 264 -27.87 -8.10 -16.16
CA GLN A 264 -28.07 -7.82 -17.59
C GLN A 264 -26.73 -7.72 -18.34
N ASN A 265 -25.80 -6.93 -17.83
CA ASN A 265 -24.48 -6.73 -18.40
C ASN A 265 -23.51 -6.19 -17.32
N PRO A 266 -22.57 -7.02 -16.82
CA PRO A 266 -21.65 -6.60 -15.77
C PRO A 266 -20.62 -5.53 -16.23
N TYR A 267 -20.45 -5.36 -17.53
CA TYR A 267 -19.47 -4.44 -18.12
C TYR A 267 -20.03 -3.05 -18.45
N GLN A 268 -21.36 -2.85 -18.38
CA GLN A 268 -21.95 -1.56 -18.66
C GLN A 268 -21.51 -0.48 -17.70
N SER A 269 -21.51 0.80 -18.15
CA SER A 269 -21.30 1.95 -17.29
C SER A 269 -22.61 2.41 -16.66
N ASN A 270 -22.58 2.76 -15.38
CA ASN A 270 -23.72 3.33 -14.66
C ASN A 270 -23.72 4.86 -14.67
N LYS A 271 -22.55 5.48 -14.86
CA LYS A 271 -22.31 6.91 -14.91
C LYS A 271 -21.39 7.26 -16.07
N SER A 272 -21.62 8.45 -16.66
CA SER A 272 -20.87 8.93 -17.82
C SER A 272 -20.03 10.18 -17.55
N ARG A 273 -20.08 10.72 -16.32
CA ARG A 273 -19.43 11.98 -15.97
C ARG A 273 -18.60 11.92 -14.70
N ASN A 274 -18.68 10.81 -13.97
CA ASN A 274 -17.94 10.65 -12.74
C ASN A 274 -16.47 10.45 -13.05
N TYR A 275 -15.62 11.20 -12.35
CA TYR A 275 -14.18 11.03 -12.44
C TYR A 275 -13.51 11.37 -11.11
N PHE A 276 -12.30 10.89 -10.98
CA PHE A 276 -11.35 11.27 -9.96
C PHE A 276 -10.06 11.72 -10.62
N SER A 277 -9.47 12.80 -10.14
CA SER A 277 -8.15 13.21 -10.56
C SER A 277 -7.33 13.74 -9.38
N GLY A 278 -6.02 13.68 -9.52
CA GLY A 278 -5.12 14.25 -8.55
C GLY A 278 -3.70 14.30 -9.06
N ARG A 279 -2.91 15.14 -8.39
CA ARG A 279 -1.48 15.27 -8.63
C ARG A 279 -0.74 15.31 -7.30
N ARG A 280 0.51 14.89 -7.34
CA ARG A 280 1.45 15.03 -6.24
C ARG A 280 2.80 15.45 -6.80
N SER A 281 3.39 16.44 -6.17
CA SER A 281 4.79 16.79 -6.38
C SER A 281 5.50 16.71 -5.04
N ASP A 282 6.62 16.02 -4.99
CA ASP A 282 7.42 15.96 -3.78
C ASP A 282 8.92 16.06 -4.06
N VAL A 283 9.61 16.56 -3.08
CA VAL A 283 11.06 16.61 -3.03
C VAL A 283 11.53 15.98 -1.74
N SER A 284 12.48 15.07 -1.83
CA SER A 284 13.14 14.50 -0.66
C SER A 284 14.65 14.66 -0.74
N PHE A 285 15.24 15.03 0.39
CA PHE A 285 16.68 15.12 0.57
C PHE A 285 17.09 14.13 1.64
N ARG A 286 18.15 13.36 1.36
CA ARG A 286 18.73 12.41 2.31
C ARG A 286 20.23 12.66 2.43
N TYR A 287 20.71 12.79 3.64
CA TYR A 287 22.12 12.69 3.99
C TYR A 287 22.34 11.42 4.78
N THR A 288 23.35 10.66 4.42
CA THR A 288 23.78 9.45 5.15
C THR A 288 25.25 9.56 5.53
N HIS A 289 25.54 9.17 6.76
CA HIS A 289 26.91 8.93 7.24
C HIS A 289 26.99 7.51 7.76
N GLN A 290 27.89 6.70 7.22
CA GLN A 290 28.10 5.32 7.63
C GLN A 290 29.58 5.04 7.83
N ASP A 291 29.96 4.73 9.07
CA ASP A 291 31.26 4.18 9.41
C ASP A 291 31.11 2.75 9.97
N GLU A 292 32.18 2.14 10.46
CA GLU A 292 32.15 0.77 10.99
C GLU A 292 31.12 0.56 12.11
N LYS A 293 30.83 1.60 12.90
CA LYS A 293 29.99 1.49 14.10
C LYS A 293 28.74 2.35 14.07
N ASN A 294 28.71 3.39 13.25
CA ASN A 294 27.64 4.37 13.24
C ASN A 294 26.98 4.38 11.88
N ASN A 295 25.65 4.51 11.90
CA ASN A 295 24.86 4.87 10.75
C ASN A 295 23.99 6.05 11.18
N PHE A 296 24.16 7.21 10.53
CA PHE A 296 23.32 8.37 10.71
C PHE A 296 22.62 8.67 9.39
N GLU A 297 21.32 8.90 9.45
CA GLU A 297 20.51 9.34 8.32
C GLU A 297 19.72 10.57 8.73
N LEU A 298 19.69 11.56 7.84
CA LEU A 298 18.77 12.69 7.88
C LEU A 298 17.91 12.63 6.63
N LEU A 299 16.63 12.33 6.79
CA LEU A 299 15.63 12.43 5.73
C LEU A 299 14.80 13.70 5.96
N THR A 300 14.64 14.53 4.94
CA THR A 300 13.69 15.64 4.93
C THR A 300 12.92 15.65 3.63
N TYR A 301 11.64 15.97 3.69
CA TYR A 301 10.79 16.01 2.50
C TYR A 301 9.72 17.10 2.60
N TYR A 302 9.30 17.54 1.41
CA TYR A 302 8.13 18.39 1.23
C TYR A 302 7.25 17.81 0.16
N ILE A 303 5.95 17.75 0.44
CA ILE A 303 4.91 17.19 -0.42
C ILE A 303 3.86 18.26 -0.67
N ASP A 304 3.49 18.48 -1.93
CA ASP A 304 2.33 19.26 -2.37
C ASP A 304 1.42 18.35 -3.18
N SER A 305 0.18 18.20 -2.74
CA SER A 305 -0.77 17.29 -3.36
C SER A 305 -2.13 17.95 -3.53
N PHE A 306 -2.75 17.67 -4.65
CA PHE A 306 -4.13 18.06 -4.96
C PHE A 306 -4.92 16.84 -5.40
N ARG A 307 -6.20 16.79 -5.02
CA ARG A 307 -7.15 15.84 -5.60
C ARG A 307 -8.53 16.45 -5.75
N THR A 308 -9.30 15.94 -6.72
CA THR A 308 -10.71 16.27 -6.87
C THR A 308 -11.51 15.08 -7.38
N SER A 309 -12.79 15.10 -7.14
CA SER A 309 -13.75 14.18 -7.77
C SER A 309 -15.04 14.93 -8.09
N ASP A 310 -15.64 14.60 -9.23
CA ASP A 310 -16.99 14.99 -9.59
C ASP A 310 -17.86 13.74 -9.63
N LEU A 311 -18.90 13.73 -8.80
CA LEU A 311 -19.78 12.57 -8.61
C LEU A 311 -21.22 12.96 -8.88
N GLU A 312 -21.79 12.44 -9.97
CA GLU A 312 -23.19 12.63 -10.33
C GLU A 312 -24.10 11.71 -9.52
N THR A 313 -25.06 12.30 -8.81
CA THR A 313 -26.08 11.58 -8.06
C THR A 313 -27.44 11.80 -8.69
N ASP A 314 -28.15 10.71 -8.99
CA ASP A 314 -29.51 10.78 -9.53
C ASP A 314 -30.47 11.29 -8.45
N VAL A 315 -31.24 12.33 -8.78
CA VAL A 315 -32.29 12.86 -7.93
C VAL A 315 -33.65 12.24 -8.32
N SER A 316 -33.83 11.98 -9.62
CA SER A 316 -34.96 11.25 -10.18
C SER A 316 -34.49 10.46 -11.44
N THR A 317 -35.40 9.79 -12.11
CA THR A 317 -35.11 9.09 -13.39
C THR A 317 -34.73 10.07 -14.54
N THR A 318 -34.98 11.36 -14.39
CA THR A 318 -34.73 12.38 -15.42
C THR A 318 -33.86 13.54 -14.96
N THR A 319 -33.45 13.57 -13.69
CA THR A 319 -32.68 14.67 -13.12
C THR A 319 -31.57 14.18 -12.24
N SER A 320 -30.45 14.88 -12.26
CA SER A 320 -29.26 14.63 -11.48
C SER A 320 -28.71 15.90 -10.81
N ARG A 321 -27.76 15.74 -9.93
CA ARG A 321 -26.93 16.78 -9.34
C ARG A 321 -25.48 16.33 -9.33
N MET A 322 -24.55 17.28 -9.36
CA MET A 322 -23.11 17.01 -9.28
C MET A 322 -22.59 17.43 -7.91
N ASP A 323 -21.88 16.54 -7.24
CA ASP A 323 -21.08 16.84 -6.07
C ASP A 323 -19.61 16.92 -6.48
N THR A 324 -18.91 17.99 -6.11
CA THR A 324 -17.50 18.21 -6.38
C THR A 324 -16.73 18.38 -5.09
N SER A 325 -15.46 17.88 -5.05
CA SER A 325 -14.67 17.89 -3.81
C SER A 325 -13.17 18.10 -4.04
N PRO A 326 -12.74 19.29 -4.51
CA PRO A 326 -11.33 19.63 -4.60
C PRO A 326 -10.71 19.77 -3.20
N ARG A 327 -9.47 19.29 -3.06
CA ARG A 327 -8.71 19.31 -1.82
C ARG A 327 -7.23 19.46 -2.08
N ASP A 328 -6.58 20.33 -1.32
CA ASP A 328 -5.15 20.60 -1.34
C ASP A 328 -4.52 20.12 -0.02
N TYR A 329 -3.31 19.56 -0.10
CA TYR A 329 -2.56 19.09 1.05
C TYR A 329 -1.08 19.47 0.90
N LYS A 330 -0.48 19.89 2.01
CA LYS A 330 0.95 20.16 2.11
C LYS A 330 1.52 19.44 3.31
N VAL A 331 2.66 18.81 3.14
CA VAL A 331 3.35 18.11 4.22
C VAL A 331 4.83 18.48 4.21
N PHE A 332 5.36 18.82 5.35
CA PHE A 332 6.79 18.98 5.59
C PHE A 332 7.23 18.06 6.70
N ALA A 333 8.38 17.41 6.56
CA ALA A 333 8.96 16.61 7.63
C ALA A 333 10.49 16.66 7.64
N ILE A 334 11.04 16.43 8.84
CA ILE A 334 12.44 16.22 9.09
C ILE A 334 12.62 15.03 10.04
N GLU A 335 13.44 14.06 9.63
CA GLU A 335 13.59 12.76 10.30
C GLU A 335 15.07 12.39 10.46
N PRO A 336 15.79 12.90 11.48
CA PRO A 336 17.09 12.38 11.84
C PRO A 336 16.97 11.04 12.56
N ARG A 337 17.84 10.07 12.22
CA ARG A 337 18.01 8.80 12.92
C ARG A 337 19.48 8.44 13.03
N TRP A 338 19.83 7.81 14.14
CA TRP A 338 21.18 7.36 14.40
C TRP A 338 21.17 5.97 15.00
N SER A 339 21.98 5.10 14.43
CA SER A 339 22.22 3.75 14.93
C SER A 339 23.69 3.57 15.24
N ARG A 340 23.98 2.89 16.34
CA ARG A 340 25.35 2.57 16.77
C ARG A 340 25.49 1.11 17.14
N ALA A 341 26.36 0.42 16.43
CA ALA A 341 26.79 -0.91 16.79
C ALA A 341 27.80 -0.86 17.94
N TYR A 342 27.64 -1.75 18.91
CA TYR A 342 28.52 -1.87 20.07
C TYR A 342 28.63 -3.33 20.53
N GLN A 343 29.66 -3.66 21.33
CA GLN A 343 29.82 -4.98 21.92
C GLN A 343 29.31 -5.01 23.37
N LEU A 344 28.50 -6.01 23.68
CA LEU A 344 28.09 -6.35 25.02
C LEU A 344 28.67 -7.73 25.38
N GLY A 345 29.78 -7.74 26.09
CA GLY A 345 30.59 -8.97 26.25
C GLY A 345 31.11 -9.45 24.89
N ASN A 346 30.78 -10.68 24.51
CA ASN A 346 31.14 -11.27 23.20
C ASN A 346 30.04 -11.11 22.13
N SER A 347 29.00 -10.35 22.40
CA SER A 347 27.85 -10.22 21.52
C SER A 347 27.77 -8.83 20.88
N ASN A 348 27.47 -8.78 19.58
CA ASN A 348 27.22 -7.53 18.87
C ASN A 348 25.81 -7.05 19.17
N SER A 349 25.70 -5.77 19.46
CA SER A 349 24.41 -5.12 19.73
C SER A 349 24.32 -3.83 18.94
N GLU A 350 23.11 -3.33 18.72
CA GLU A 350 22.88 -2.07 18.03
C GLU A 350 21.84 -1.25 18.78
N PHE A 351 22.19 -0.02 19.12
CA PHE A 351 21.29 0.99 19.66
C PHE A 351 20.83 1.91 18.54
N THR A 352 19.55 2.21 18.47
CA THR A 352 18.98 3.14 17.50
C THR A 352 18.09 4.16 18.22
N ILE A 353 18.24 5.41 17.83
CA ILE A 353 17.34 6.51 18.22
C ILE A 353 16.97 7.31 16.98
N GLY A 354 15.74 7.73 16.90
CA GLY A 354 15.28 8.63 15.84
C GLY A 354 14.23 9.60 16.34
N TYR A 355 14.08 10.67 15.60
CA TYR A 355 13.09 11.71 15.82
C TYR A 355 12.41 12.05 14.49
N ARG A 356 11.15 12.44 14.54
CA ARG A 356 10.44 13.03 13.40
C ARG A 356 9.64 14.24 13.88
N TYR A 357 9.81 15.34 13.17
CA TYR A 357 8.85 16.44 13.13
C TYR A 357 8.09 16.36 11.82
N LEU A 358 6.77 16.49 11.88
CA LEU A 358 5.91 16.53 10.71
C LEU A 358 4.86 17.62 10.90
N ASP A 359 4.63 18.40 9.84
CA ASP A 359 3.65 19.48 9.77
C ASP A 359 2.79 19.28 8.51
N GLU A 360 1.47 19.18 8.71
CA GLU A 360 0.47 18.96 7.66
C GLU A 360 -0.52 20.10 7.63
N ASP A 361 -0.82 20.60 6.42
CA ASP A 361 -1.92 21.52 6.15
C ASP A 361 -2.85 20.95 5.09
N SER A 362 -4.15 21.18 5.25
CA SER A 362 -5.18 20.81 4.28
C SER A 362 -6.17 21.92 4.04
N SER A 363 -6.62 22.06 2.79
CA SER A 363 -7.75 22.91 2.42
C SER A 363 -8.71 22.08 1.58
N GLU A 364 -9.93 21.90 2.06
CA GLU A 364 -10.95 21.07 1.45
C GLU A 364 -12.21 21.88 1.15
N PHE A 365 -12.76 21.68 -0.04
CA PHE A 365 -14.04 22.22 -0.46
C PHE A 365 -15.00 21.09 -0.82
N SER A 366 -16.25 21.20 -0.40
CA SER A 366 -17.34 20.37 -0.88
C SER A 366 -18.43 21.26 -1.47
N GLY A 367 -18.71 21.07 -2.74
CA GLY A 367 -19.72 21.82 -3.47
C GLY A 367 -20.77 20.91 -4.09
N ARG A 368 -21.93 21.50 -4.39
CA ARG A 368 -23.03 20.80 -5.03
C ARG A 368 -23.72 21.70 -6.04
N SER A 369 -24.03 21.16 -7.23
CA SER A 369 -24.82 21.85 -8.22
C SER A 369 -26.31 21.96 -7.84
N SER A 370 -27.03 22.85 -8.46
CA SER A 370 -28.48 22.74 -8.55
C SER A 370 -28.88 21.46 -9.29
N THR A 371 -30.10 20.98 -9.10
CA THR A 371 -30.62 19.85 -9.88
C THR A 371 -30.77 20.26 -11.34
N TYR A 372 -30.30 19.41 -12.25
CA TYR A 372 -30.35 19.60 -13.70
C TYR A 372 -30.95 18.37 -14.39
N ALA A 373 -31.45 18.54 -15.60
CA ALA A 373 -31.95 17.43 -16.41
C ALA A 373 -30.77 16.48 -16.76
N LEU A 374 -31.02 15.19 -16.77
CA LEU A 374 -30.01 14.18 -17.12
C LEU A 374 -29.38 14.55 -18.47
N ASN A 375 -28.03 14.51 -18.55
CA ASN A 375 -27.20 14.93 -19.68
C ASN A 375 -27.20 16.46 -20.00
N ALA A 376 -27.88 17.29 -19.26
CA ALA A 376 -27.71 18.74 -19.38
C ALA A 376 -26.36 19.20 -18.81
N PRO A 377 -25.82 20.35 -19.23
CA PRO A 377 -24.64 20.92 -18.60
C PRO A 377 -24.84 21.13 -17.11
N VAL A 378 -23.79 20.84 -16.32
CA VAL A 378 -23.77 21.20 -14.90
C VAL A 378 -23.69 22.72 -14.79
N THR A 379 -24.66 23.31 -14.08
CA THR A 379 -24.68 24.72 -13.80
C THR A 379 -24.07 25.00 -12.43
N GLU A 380 -23.99 26.21 -12.03
CA GLU A 380 -23.45 26.73 -10.77
C GLU A 380 -23.26 25.70 -9.62
N ILE A 381 -21.99 25.49 -9.20
CA ILE A 381 -21.65 24.73 -8.00
C ILE A 381 -21.68 25.68 -6.80
N LYS A 382 -22.50 25.34 -5.80
CA LYS A 382 -22.61 26.10 -4.54
C LYS A 382 -21.85 25.36 -3.42
N ALA A 383 -21.16 26.14 -2.60
CA ALA A 383 -20.50 25.59 -1.43
C ALA A 383 -21.50 24.91 -0.48
N ARG A 384 -21.13 23.75 0.04
CA ARG A 384 -21.78 23.02 1.13
C ARG A 384 -20.95 23.08 2.40
N THR A 385 -19.65 22.79 2.27
CA THR A 385 -18.69 22.87 3.37
C THR A 385 -17.33 23.32 2.84
N THR A 386 -16.60 24.04 3.70
CA THR A 386 -15.14 24.17 3.59
C THR A 386 -14.50 23.70 4.87
N SER A 387 -13.28 23.16 4.75
CA SER A 387 -12.52 22.65 5.87
C SER A 387 -11.04 23.03 5.67
N GLU A 388 -10.44 23.63 6.69
CA GLU A 388 -9.03 23.93 6.75
C GLU A 388 -8.46 23.21 7.97
N GLY A 389 -7.77 22.10 7.73
CA GLY A 389 -7.21 21.24 8.76
C GLY A 389 -5.71 21.29 8.81
N GLY A 390 -5.14 20.87 9.93
CA GLY A 390 -3.71 20.73 10.07
C GLY A 390 -3.34 19.82 11.22
N THR A 391 -2.16 19.21 11.12
CA THR A 391 -1.56 18.39 12.19
C THR A 391 -0.09 18.75 12.37
N LYS A 392 0.33 18.96 13.62
CA LYS A 392 1.72 19.01 14.01
C LYS A 392 2.03 17.80 14.87
N ALA A 393 3.01 17.02 14.47
CA ALA A 393 3.36 15.80 15.16
C ALA A 393 4.87 15.73 15.44
N HIS A 394 5.17 15.35 16.67
CA HIS A 394 6.52 15.03 17.14
C HIS A 394 6.57 13.57 17.52
N ALA A 395 7.49 12.82 16.94
CA ALA A 395 7.69 11.42 17.28
C ALA A 395 9.17 11.20 17.66
N ILE A 396 9.39 10.56 18.79
CA ILE A 396 10.72 10.07 19.18
C ILE A 396 10.63 8.57 19.39
N TYR A 397 11.61 7.82 18.89
CA TYR A 397 11.69 6.40 19.13
C TYR A 397 13.09 5.97 19.50
N VAL A 398 13.14 4.89 20.25
CA VAL A 398 14.37 4.22 20.63
C VAL A 398 14.16 2.71 20.57
N ASP A 399 15.11 1.99 20.02
CA ASP A 399 15.20 0.55 20.16
C ASP A 399 16.65 0.12 20.38
N ASN A 400 16.82 -1.07 20.98
CA ASN A 400 18.12 -1.68 21.12
C ASN A 400 18.05 -3.15 20.74
N ARG A 401 18.79 -3.53 19.71
CA ARG A 401 18.95 -4.91 19.30
C ARG A 401 20.11 -5.53 20.06
N PHE A 402 19.80 -6.49 20.91
CA PHE A 402 20.77 -7.34 21.61
C PHE A 402 20.95 -8.63 20.84
N ASP A 403 22.17 -8.91 20.33
CA ASP A 403 22.52 -10.18 19.70
C ASP A 403 23.28 -11.05 20.73
N LEU A 404 22.57 -11.96 21.37
CA LEU A 404 23.04 -12.76 22.50
C LEU A 404 23.21 -14.24 22.07
N GLY A 405 24.18 -14.50 21.22
CA GLY A 405 24.40 -15.82 20.64
C GLY A 405 23.26 -16.26 19.72
N ASN A 406 22.50 -17.29 20.15
CA ASN A 406 21.33 -17.72 19.34
C ASN A 406 20.10 -16.84 19.51
N TRP A 407 20.10 -15.89 20.45
CA TRP A 407 18.96 -15.01 20.70
C TRP A 407 19.23 -13.60 20.17
N VAL A 408 18.23 -13.04 19.50
CA VAL A 408 18.17 -11.62 19.18
C VAL A 408 16.95 -11.04 19.88
N ILE A 409 17.14 -10.04 20.73
CA ILE A 409 16.07 -9.42 21.52
C ILE A 409 16.10 -7.93 21.24
N THR A 410 14.96 -7.38 20.81
CA THR A 410 14.86 -5.96 20.45
C THR A 410 13.68 -5.33 21.18
N PRO A 411 13.87 -4.80 22.40
CA PRO A 411 12.91 -3.87 23.00
C PRO A 411 12.93 -2.55 22.27
N GLY A 412 11.76 -1.94 22.11
CA GLY A 412 11.58 -0.64 21.49
C GLY A 412 10.48 0.17 22.17
N LEU A 413 10.58 1.48 22.06
CA LEU A 413 9.58 2.43 22.53
C LEU A 413 9.49 3.58 21.54
N ARG A 414 8.25 3.97 21.19
CA ARG A 414 7.93 5.19 20.47
C ARG A 414 7.00 6.04 21.29
N PHE A 415 7.26 7.33 21.30
CA PHE A 415 6.38 8.35 21.85
C PHE A 415 5.98 9.31 20.73
N GLU A 416 4.69 9.61 20.62
CA GLU A 416 4.17 10.61 19.70
C GLU A 416 3.36 11.65 20.47
N SER A 417 3.59 12.94 20.13
CA SER A 417 2.80 14.07 20.58
C SER A 417 2.21 14.76 19.37
N ILE A 418 0.88 14.83 19.30
CA ILE A 418 0.12 15.17 18.10
C ILE A 418 -0.87 16.27 18.45
N GLU A 419 -0.85 17.35 17.70
CA GLU A 419 -1.83 18.43 17.71
C GLU A 419 -2.57 18.44 16.37
N THR A 420 -3.90 18.22 16.40
CA THR A 420 -4.73 18.24 15.19
C THR A 420 -5.86 19.26 15.36
N HIS A 421 -6.11 20.05 14.32
CA HIS A 421 -7.20 21.04 14.30
C HIS A 421 -7.95 21.01 12.97
N ASN A 422 -9.17 21.58 12.98
CA ASN A 422 -9.97 21.75 11.77
C ASN A 422 -10.89 22.97 11.91
N ASN A 423 -10.82 23.90 10.95
CA ASN A 423 -11.79 25.00 10.80
C ASN A 423 -12.83 24.58 9.77
N PHE A 424 -14.01 24.17 10.24
CA PHE A 424 -15.06 23.61 9.40
C PHE A 424 -16.26 24.59 9.31
N THR A 425 -16.58 25.03 8.08
CA THR A 425 -17.69 25.97 7.81
C THR A 425 -18.79 25.26 7.02
N ALA A 426 -20.02 25.37 7.49
CA ALA A 426 -21.21 24.92 6.78
C ALA A 426 -21.81 26.06 5.95
N TYR A 427 -22.37 25.72 4.78
CA TYR A 427 -23.02 26.65 3.87
C TYR A 427 -24.43 26.16 3.53
N ASN A 428 -25.34 27.12 3.37
CA ASN A 428 -26.67 26.91 2.78
C ASN A 428 -26.77 27.72 1.49
N GLN A 429 -26.99 27.05 0.36
CA GLN A 429 -27.06 27.68 -0.96
C GLN A 429 -25.87 28.63 -1.27
N GLY A 430 -24.67 28.24 -0.81
CA GLY A 430 -23.46 29.02 -0.99
C GLY A 430 -23.25 30.16 0.02
N VAL A 431 -24.13 30.35 0.98
CA VAL A 431 -24.02 31.36 2.05
C VAL A 431 -23.56 30.64 3.33
N ALA A 432 -22.50 31.15 3.98
CA ALA A 432 -21.98 30.58 5.22
C ALA A 432 -23.04 30.65 6.34
N VAL A 433 -23.25 29.54 7.02
CA VAL A 433 -24.22 29.42 8.13
C VAL A 433 -23.50 29.57 9.47
N ASN A 434 -22.49 28.71 9.71
CA ASN A 434 -21.66 28.76 10.90
C ASN A 434 -20.32 28.08 10.66
N THR A 435 -19.38 28.38 11.55
CA THR A 435 -18.05 27.76 11.58
C THR A 435 -17.80 27.16 12.95
N VAL A 436 -17.17 25.99 13.01
CA VAL A 436 -16.60 25.40 14.23
C VAL A 436 -15.11 25.19 14.04
N SER A 437 -14.33 25.32 15.11
CA SER A 437 -12.86 25.25 15.07
C SER A 437 -12.34 24.28 16.14
N PRO A 438 -12.70 22.99 16.06
CA PRO A 438 -12.22 22.01 17.02
C PRO A 438 -10.71 21.78 16.92
N LYS A 439 -10.13 21.50 18.07
CA LYS A 439 -8.73 21.11 18.25
C LYS A 439 -8.66 19.93 19.20
N ILE A 440 -7.76 19.01 18.96
CA ILE A 440 -7.47 17.87 19.81
C ILE A 440 -5.97 17.67 19.93
N ASP A 441 -5.50 17.40 21.15
CA ASP A 441 -4.13 17.04 21.44
C ASP A 441 -4.10 15.60 21.93
N SER A 442 -3.11 14.80 21.51
CA SER A 442 -2.93 13.44 21.99
C SER A 442 -1.46 13.06 22.11
N ASP A 443 -1.16 12.36 23.22
CA ASP A 443 0.15 11.79 23.49
C ASP A 443 0.06 10.28 23.53
N GLU A 444 0.94 9.58 22.78
CA GLU A 444 0.86 8.16 22.59
C GLU A 444 2.17 7.46 22.94
N PHE A 445 2.11 6.43 23.78
CA PHE A 445 3.20 5.54 24.11
C PHE A 445 3.00 4.18 23.43
N LEU A 446 3.95 3.78 22.60
CA LEU A 446 3.88 2.62 21.71
C LEU A 446 5.08 1.70 21.99
N PRO A 447 5.01 0.84 23.00
CA PRO A 447 6.06 -0.13 23.31
C PRO A 447 6.03 -1.28 22.30
N SER A 448 7.19 -1.86 22.04
CA SER A 448 7.35 -3.11 21.28
C SER A 448 8.46 -3.98 21.86
N LEU A 449 8.34 -5.29 21.66
CA LEU A 449 9.37 -6.28 21.94
C LEU A 449 9.39 -7.31 20.83
N SER A 450 10.54 -7.47 20.20
CA SER A 450 10.79 -8.54 19.23
C SER A 450 11.84 -9.48 19.78
N VAL A 451 11.60 -10.77 19.63
CA VAL A 451 12.53 -11.83 20.05
C VAL A 451 12.69 -12.81 18.89
N MET A 452 13.91 -13.15 18.56
CA MET A 452 14.23 -14.19 17.57
C MET A 452 15.22 -15.19 18.16
N TYR A 453 14.97 -16.47 17.93
CA TYR A 453 15.86 -17.57 18.24
C TYR A 453 16.41 -18.19 16.95
N LYS A 454 17.72 -18.13 16.76
CA LYS A 454 18.45 -18.75 15.66
C LYS A 454 18.63 -20.25 15.98
N ALA A 455 17.68 -21.07 15.54
CA ALA A 455 17.72 -22.51 15.81
C ALA A 455 18.89 -23.19 15.07
N THR A 456 19.11 -22.74 13.81
CA THR A 456 20.31 -23.08 12.99
C THR A 456 20.64 -21.85 12.13
N ASP A 457 21.69 -21.92 11.32
CA ASP A 457 22.04 -20.85 10.37
C ASP A 457 20.91 -20.56 9.36
N ASN A 458 20.10 -21.56 9.05
CA ASN A 458 19.04 -21.52 8.06
C ASN A 458 17.63 -21.43 8.66
N TRP A 459 17.47 -21.55 9.98
CA TRP A 459 16.16 -21.65 10.62
C TRP A 459 16.05 -20.72 11.82
N ASN A 460 15.12 -19.80 11.74
CA ASN A 460 14.81 -18.83 12.78
C ASN A 460 13.38 -19.02 13.30
N ILE A 461 13.17 -18.81 14.59
CA ILE A 461 11.86 -18.73 15.24
C ILE A 461 11.76 -17.34 15.86
N PHE A 462 10.64 -16.66 15.69
CA PHE A 462 10.45 -15.31 16.22
C PHE A 462 9.12 -15.15 16.94
N ALA A 463 9.05 -14.17 17.83
CA ALA A 463 7.84 -13.71 18.47
C ALA A 463 7.89 -12.19 18.66
N ASN A 464 6.77 -11.51 18.46
CA ASN A 464 6.64 -10.07 18.65
C ASN A 464 5.41 -9.74 19.49
N ALA A 465 5.53 -8.67 20.27
CA ALA A 465 4.43 -8.00 20.94
C ALA A 465 4.63 -6.49 20.82
N GLY A 466 3.58 -5.74 20.48
CA GLY A 466 3.68 -4.29 20.37
C GLY A 466 2.34 -3.62 20.26
N VAL A 467 2.35 -2.30 20.45
CA VAL A 467 1.18 -1.44 20.30
C VAL A 467 1.31 -0.64 19.02
N SER A 468 0.26 -0.70 18.20
CA SER A 468 0.09 0.14 17.01
C SER A 468 -1.06 1.11 17.20
N PHE A 469 -1.05 2.21 16.46
CA PHE A 469 -2.11 3.20 16.55
C PHE A 469 -2.42 3.87 15.21
N GLY A 470 -3.65 4.42 15.13
CA GLY A 470 -4.10 5.34 14.09
C GLY A 470 -4.54 6.65 14.75
N PRO A 471 -3.93 7.81 14.43
CA PRO A 471 -4.33 9.09 14.98
C PRO A 471 -5.71 9.54 14.48
N GLN A 472 -6.29 10.52 15.18
CA GLN A 472 -7.50 11.20 14.76
C GLN A 472 -7.24 12.01 13.46
N GLN A 473 -8.19 11.96 12.54
CA GLN A 473 -8.14 12.61 11.24
C GLN A 473 -8.91 13.93 11.25
N TYR A 474 -8.59 14.89 10.36
CA TYR A 474 -9.28 16.18 10.26
C TYR A 474 -10.80 16.02 10.14
N ASN A 475 -11.25 15.11 9.26
CA ASN A 475 -12.66 14.86 8.98
C ASN A 475 -13.41 14.17 10.13
N GLN A 476 -12.71 13.73 11.17
CA GLN A 476 -13.30 13.18 12.39
C GLN A 476 -13.60 14.27 13.43
N LEU A 477 -13.01 15.47 13.29
CA LEU A 477 -13.14 16.54 14.28
C LEU A 477 -14.42 17.38 14.11
N ALA A 478 -14.96 17.43 12.89
CA ALA A 478 -16.18 18.19 12.59
C ALA A 478 -16.97 17.53 11.47
N ARG A 479 -18.29 17.75 11.47
CA ARG A 479 -19.21 17.27 10.42
C ARG A 479 -20.33 18.25 10.13
N LEU A 480 -20.97 18.05 8.99
CA LEU A 480 -22.23 18.70 8.66
C LEU A 480 -23.39 17.89 9.23
N GLU A 481 -24.18 18.47 10.13
CA GLU A 481 -25.35 17.83 10.71
C GLU A 481 -26.53 18.80 10.73
N GLY A 482 -27.68 18.40 10.15
CA GLY A 482 -28.84 19.26 10.04
C GLY A 482 -28.62 20.57 9.28
N GLY A 483 -27.58 20.64 8.41
CA GLY A 483 -27.22 21.83 7.64
C GLY A 483 -26.34 22.84 8.38
N ILE A 484 -25.84 22.50 9.56
CA ILE A 484 -24.90 23.31 10.34
C ILE A 484 -23.60 22.52 10.63
N ALA A 485 -22.50 23.24 10.82
CA ALA A 485 -21.25 22.68 11.25
C ALA A 485 -21.31 22.30 12.73
N GLN A 486 -20.89 21.07 13.06
CA GLN A 486 -20.82 20.54 14.41
C GLN A 486 -19.43 19.99 14.72
N SER A 487 -18.93 20.25 15.93
CA SER A 487 -17.74 19.59 16.46
C SER A 487 -18.07 18.16 16.89
N THR A 488 -17.14 17.23 16.64
CA THR A 488 -17.26 15.80 16.96
C THR A 488 -16.10 15.30 17.77
N THR A 489 -15.42 16.16 18.51
CA THR A 489 -14.25 15.80 19.35
C THR A 489 -14.62 15.05 20.63
N ASP A 490 -15.87 15.16 21.11
CA ASP A 490 -16.31 14.49 22.33
C ASP A 490 -16.28 12.97 22.15
N GLY A 491 -15.46 12.31 22.98
CA GLY A 491 -15.30 10.86 22.92
C GLY A 491 -14.45 10.34 21.76
N LEU A 492 -13.89 11.20 20.92
CA LEU A 492 -12.98 10.80 19.86
C LEU A 492 -11.60 10.42 20.43
N HIS A 493 -11.12 9.24 20.08
CA HIS A 493 -9.82 8.69 20.52
C HIS A 493 -9.03 8.18 19.34
N PRO A 494 -7.67 8.12 19.45
CA PRO A 494 -6.88 7.35 18.50
C PRO A 494 -7.27 5.87 18.54
N GLU A 495 -7.27 5.21 17.39
CA GLU A 495 -7.38 3.76 17.36
C GLU A 495 -6.09 3.14 17.90
N LYS A 496 -6.22 2.12 18.75
CA LYS A 496 -5.08 1.35 19.28
C LYS A 496 -5.35 -0.13 19.19
N SER A 497 -4.32 -0.88 18.76
CA SER A 497 -4.33 -2.33 18.80
C SER A 497 -3.10 -2.88 19.52
N ASN A 498 -3.29 -3.90 20.33
CA ASN A 498 -2.23 -4.75 20.81
C ASN A 498 -2.01 -5.86 19.78
N ASN A 499 -0.79 -5.96 19.28
CA ASN A 499 -0.43 -6.92 18.25
C ASN A 499 0.53 -7.96 18.81
N TYR A 500 0.23 -9.22 18.56
CA TYR A 500 1.05 -10.36 18.94
C TYR A 500 1.26 -11.25 17.72
N GLU A 501 2.48 -11.73 17.54
CA GLU A 501 2.77 -12.73 16.54
C GLU A 501 3.84 -13.70 17.00
N ILE A 502 3.77 -14.91 16.48
CA ILE A 502 4.80 -15.93 16.59
C ILE A 502 4.96 -16.60 15.23
N GLY A 503 6.18 -16.82 14.83
CA GLY A 503 6.44 -17.42 13.53
C GLY A 503 7.79 -18.09 13.40
N THR A 504 8.01 -18.67 12.26
CA THR A 504 9.28 -19.33 11.91
C THR A 504 9.62 -19.07 10.46
N LYS A 505 10.92 -18.96 10.19
CA LYS A 505 11.48 -18.75 8.86
C LYS A 505 12.58 -19.76 8.59
N TYR A 506 12.57 -20.31 7.39
CA TYR A 506 13.61 -21.21 6.91
C TYR A 506 14.12 -20.75 5.55
N LEU A 507 15.43 -20.69 5.37
CA LEU A 507 16.08 -20.41 4.09
C LEU A 507 17.24 -21.36 3.87
N GLY A 508 17.13 -22.28 2.94
CA GLY A 508 18.20 -23.22 2.61
C GLY A 508 17.73 -24.35 1.70
N ASN A 509 18.64 -24.97 1.00
CA ASN A 509 18.37 -26.10 0.10
C ASN A 509 17.25 -25.82 -0.92
N GLY A 510 17.26 -24.62 -1.50
CA GLY A 510 16.24 -24.16 -2.46
C GLY A 510 14.89 -23.76 -1.84
N LEU A 511 14.69 -24.00 -0.54
CA LEU A 511 13.45 -23.66 0.16
C LEU A 511 13.58 -22.31 0.89
N ASN A 512 12.63 -21.41 0.62
CA ASN A 512 12.36 -20.23 1.43
C ASN A 512 10.93 -20.35 1.96
N ALA A 513 10.77 -20.44 3.27
CA ALA A 513 9.47 -20.66 3.90
C ALA A 513 9.29 -19.78 5.13
N GLU A 514 8.10 -19.22 5.29
CA GLU A 514 7.65 -18.47 6.46
C GLU A 514 6.28 -18.99 6.91
N LEU A 515 6.12 -19.19 8.20
CA LEU A 515 4.83 -19.46 8.84
C LEU A 515 4.68 -18.52 10.02
N THR A 516 3.57 -17.76 10.06
CA THR A 516 3.28 -16.79 11.11
C THR A 516 1.86 -16.96 11.62
N ALA A 517 1.68 -17.07 12.94
CA ALA A 517 0.39 -16.91 13.60
C ALA A 517 0.33 -15.51 14.20
N PHE A 518 -0.81 -14.82 14.07
CA PHE A 518 -1.00 -13.46 14.53
C PHE A 518 -2.30 -13.29 15.33
N TYR A 519 -2.30 -12.29 16.21
CA TYR A 519 -3.45 -11.83 16.95
C TYR A 519 -3.37 -10.31 17.15
N LEU A 520 -4.40 -9.58 16.68
CA LEU A 520 -4.59 -8.15 16.91
C LEU A 520 -5.81 -7.96 17.77
N ASP A 521 -5.68 -7.18 18.83
CA ASP A 521 -6.72 -6.88 19.82
C ASP A 521 -6.97 -5.37 19.87
N PHE A 522 -8.14 -4.96 19.39
CA PHE A 522 -8.61 -3.58 19.46
C PHE A 522 -9.58 -3.43 20.64
N LYS A 523 -9.40 -2.39 21.42
CA LYS A 523 -10.41 -2.00 22.42
C LYS A 523 -11.54 -1.21 21.80
N LYS A 524 -11.21 -0.39 20.80
CA LYS A 524 -12.12 0.47 20.04
C LYS A 524 -11.61 0.53 18.60
N GLU A 525 -12.35 -0.04 17.67
CA GLU A 525 -12.08 0.07 16.25
C GLU A 525 -13.08 1.05 15.63
N LEU A 526 -12.59 2.05 14.88
CA LEU A 526 -13.44 3.02 14.20
C LEU A 526 -13.82 2.51 12.82
N ILE A 527 -15.08 2.61 12.46
CA ILE A 527 -15.56 2.36 11.11
C ILE A 527 -16.27 3.60 10.57
N LEU A 528 -16.22 3.76 9.26
CA LEU A 528 -16.99 4.78 8.56
C LEU A 528 -18.35 4.20 8.18
N GLU A 529 -19.39 4.65 8.83
CA GLU A 529 -20.79 4.33 8.52
C GLU A 529 -21.49 5.49 7.82
N ARG A 530 -22.76 5.28 7.46
CA ARG A 530 -23.61 6.34 6.90
C ARG A 530 -24.87 6.50 7.73
N ASP A 531 -25.16 7.75 8.06
CA ASP A 531 -26.44 8.09 8.73
C ASP A 531 -27.63 7.99 7.75
N ALA A 532 -28.82 8.17 8.28
CA ALA A 532 -30.06 8.14 7.50
C ALA A 532 -30.13 9.23 6.39
N GLN A 533 -29.30 10.27 6.47
CA GLN A 533 -29.14 11.32 5.50
C GLN A 533 -28.00 11.08 4.51
N ASN A 534 -27.37 9.88 4.57
CA ASN A 534 -26.24 9.46 3.76
C ASN A 534 -24.94 10.27 3.99
N ASN A 535 -24.79 10.88 5.17
CA ASN A 535 -23.54 11.49 5.58
C ASN A 535 -22.62 10.41 6.16
N GLY A 536 -21.31 10.51 5.90
CA GLY A 536 -20.32 9.66 6.55
C GLY A 536 -20.18 10.03 8.03
N ILE A 537 -20.33 9.04 8.92
CA ILE A 537 -20.09 9.19 10.36
C ILE A 537 -19.08 8.15 10.80
N TRP A 538 -18.12 8.59 11.63
CA TRP A 538 -17.20 7.66 12.27
C TRP A 538 -17.86 7.09 13.51
N THR A 539 -17.99 5.78 13.55
CA THR A 539 -18.64 5.05 14.64
C THR A 539 -17.62 4.15 15.32
N ASP A 540 -17.65 4.12 16.64
CA ASP A 540 -16.90 3.15 17.44
C ASP A 540 -17.58 1.78 17.32
N LEU A 541 -16.95 0.84 16.63
CA LEU A 541 -17.43 -0.54 16.50
C LEU A 541 -17.29 -1.32 17.82
N GLY A 542 -16.57 -0.75 18.78
CA GLY A 542 -16.20 -1.40 20.02
C GLY A 542 -14.96 -2.27 19.90
N ALA A 543 -14.86 -3.25 20.81
CA ALA A 543 -13.75 -4.19 20.79
C ALA A 543 -13.85 -5.15 19.61
N THR A 544 -12.73 -5.35 18.90
CA THR A 544 -12.61 -6.32 17.80
C THR A 544 -11.36 -7.16 17.95
N SER A 545 -11.35 -8.34 17.38
CA SER A 545 -10.16 -9.18 17.32
C SER A 545 -9.92 -9.72 15.91
N HIS A 546 -8.65 -9.70 15.50
CA HIS A 546 -8.19 -10.27 14.23
C HIS A 546 -7.15 -11.35 14.53
N LYS A 547 -7.35 -12.56 14.04
CA LYS A 547 -6.42 -13.67 14.26
C LYS A 547 -6.31 -14.55 13.04
N GLY A 548 -5.14 -15.15 12.86
CA GLY A 548 -4.97 -16.02 11.70
C GLY A 548 -3.59 -16.64 11.58
N LEU A 549 -3.40 -17.25 10.41
CA LEU A 549 -2.16 -17.90 9.99
C LEU A 549 -1.78 -17.38 8.61
N GLU A 550 -0.51 -17.11 8.43
CA GLU A 550 0.11 -16.68 7.18
C GLU A 550 1.20 -17.69 6.81
N VAL A 551 1.19 -18.17 5.58
CA VAL A 551 2.19 -19.07 5.03
C VAL A 551 2.75 -18.44 3.76
N GLY A 552 4.07 -18.31 3.68
CA GLY A 552 4.80 -17.99 2.45
C GLY A 552 5.76 -19.12 2.13
N LEU A 553 5.85 -19.54 0.87
CA LEU A 553 6.72 -20.60 0.43
C LEU A 553 7.23 -20.33 -0.98
N ALA A 554 8.54 -20.47 -1.17
CA ALA A 554 9.18 -20.56 -2.47
C ALA A 554 10.13 -21.76 -2.50
N TYR A 555 10.14 -22.50 -3.61
CA TYR A 555 11.02 -23.63 -3.77
C TYR A 555 11.64 -23.67 -5.16
N ASP A 556 12.97 -23.79 -5.22
CA ASP A 556 13.72 -24.00 -6.45
C ASP A 556 14.01 -25.50 -6.61
N PHE A 557 13.39 -26.12 -7.61
CA PHE A 557 13.49 -27.57 -7.84
C PHE A 557 14.85 -28.03 -8.35
N ALA A 558 15.75 -27.13 -8.75
CA ALA A 558 17.13 -27.46 -9.08
C ALA A 558 17.85 -28.13 -7.91
N TYR A 559 17.48 -27.79 -6.67
CA TYR A 559 18.02 -28.43 -5.46
C TYR A 559 17.55 -29.88 -5.25
N LEU A 560 16.51 -30.31 -5.96
CA LEU A 560 16.03 -31.70 -5.91
C LEU A 560 16.75 -32.57 -6.96
N THR A 561 16.89 -32.04 -8.17
CA THR A 561 17.58 -32.69 -9.30
C THR A 561 17.86 -31.70 -10.41
N ASP A 562 19.01 -31.84 -11.07
CA ASP A 562 19.42 -31.03 -12.24
C ASP A 562 18.38 -31.10 -13.38
N ALA A 563 17.64 -32.20 -13.49
CA ALA A 563 16.57 -32.35 -14.48
C ALA A 563 15.41 -31.35 -14.33
N LEU A 564 15.29 -30.72 -13.16
CA LEU A 564 14.28 -29.71 -12.84
C LEU A 564 14.87 -28.31 -12.70
N GLU A 565 16.10 -28.10 -13.20
CA GLU A 565 16.71 -26.77 -13.24
C GLU A 565 15.77 -25.77 -13.95
N GLY A 566 15.63 -24.57 -13.35
CA GLY A 566 14.75 -23.52 -13.85
C GLY A 566 13.28 -23.65 -13.42
N LEU A 567 12.87 -24.77 -12.79
CA LEU A 567 11.52 -24.92 -12.24
C LEU A 567 11.45 -24.33 -10.84
N LYS A 568 10.52 -23.41 -10.59
CA LYS A 568 10.32 -22.76 -9.30
C LYS A 568 8.85 -22.73 -8.92
N LEU A 569 8.55 -22.99 -7.64
CA LEU A 569 7.23 -22.85 -7.04
C LEU A 569 7.21 -21.64 -6.12
N TYR A 570 6.12 -20.87 -6.19
CA TYR A 570 5.80 -19.81 -5.24
C TYR A 570 4.39 -20.02 -4.72
N SER A 571 4.19 -19.85 -3.43
CA SER A 571 2.87 -19.98 -2.83
C SER A 571 2.75 -19.07 -1.62
N ASN A 572 1.60 -18.47 -1.45
CA ASN A 572 1.19 -17.89 -0.19
C ASN A 572 -0.23 -18.36 0.15
N TYR A 573 -0.48 -18.43 1.45
CA TYR A 573 -1.80 -18.74 1.97
C TYR A 573 -2.04 -17.94 3.24
N THR A 574 -3.25 -17.42 3.39
CA THR A 574 -3.68 -16.70 4.57
C THR A 574 -5.02 -17.23 5.04
N PHE A 575 -5.09 -17.55 6.32
CA PHE A 575 -6.34 -17.71 7.06
C PHE A 575 -6.50 -16.52 8.00
N THR A 576 -7.63 -15.82 7.94
CA THR A 576 -7.96 -14.69 8.81
C THR A 576 -9.34 -14.86 9.39
N LYS A 577 -9.50 -14.59 10.68
CA LYS A 577 -10.78 -14.42 11.33
C LYS A 577 -10.78 -13.08 12.06
N ALA A 578 -11.58 -12.14 11.59
CA ALA A 578 -11.78 -10.80 12.16
C ALA A 578 -13.23 -10.68 12.64
N VAL A 579 -13.43 -10.42 13.93
CA VAL A 579 -14.77 -10.43 14.56
C VAL A 579 -14.93 -9.27 15.53
N ALA A 580 -16.16 -8.79 15.67
CA ALA A 580 -16.55 -7.89 16.74
C ALA A 580 -16.67 -8.68 18.06
N GLU A 581 -16.04 -8.21 19.12
CA GLU A 581 -16.04 -8.83 20.46
C GLU A 581 -17.06 -8.18 21.41
N ALA A 582 -17.63 -7.03 21.02
CA ALA A 582 -18.60 -6.27 21.81
C ALA A 582 -19.61 -5.56 20.91
N GLY A 583 -20.63 -4.93 21.54
CA GLY A 583 -21.66 -4.17 20.83
C GLY A 583 -22.67 -5.04 20.09
N ASP A 584 -23.43 -4.43 19.20
CA ASP A 584 -24.53 -5.04 18.46
C ASP A 584 -24.06 -6.09 17.45
N PHE A 585 -22.80 -6.01 17.02
CA PHE A 585 -22.16 -6.93 16.09
C PHE A 585 -21.33 -8.03 16.76
N LYS A 586 -21.49 -8.21 18.08
CA LYS A 586 -20.72 -9.22 18.83
C LYS A 586 -20.77 -10.59 18.16
N ASP A 587 -19.61 -11.27 18.07
CA ASP A 587 -19.38 -12.58 17.49
C ASP A 587 -19.60 -12.67 15.95
N LYS A 588 -19.83 -11.53 15.28
CA LYS A 588 -19.98 -11.47 13.81
C LYS A 588 -18.67 -11.12 13.13
N ASP A 589 -18.47 -11.65 11.95
CA ASP A 589 -17.31 -11.33 11.11
C ASP A 589 -17.35 -9.85 10.68
N LEU A 590 -16.20 -9.21 10.64
CA LEU A 590 -16.07 -7.88 10.06
C LEU A 590 -16.29 -7.94 8.54
N PRO A 591 -16.76 -6.85 7.92
CA PRO A 591 -17.03 -6.86 6.48
C PRO A 591 -15.76 -6.73 5.63
N PHE A 592 -15.87 -7.06 4.34
CA PHE A 592 -14.90 -6.82 3.28
C PHE A 592 -13.54 -7.52 3.46
N TYR A 593 -13.51 -8.66 4.13
CA TYR A 593 -12.33 -9.52 4.13
C TYR A 593 -12.71 -10.98 3.82
N SER A 594 -11.77 -11.71 3.21
CA SER A 594 -11.90 -13.14 2.96
C SER A 594 -11.23 -13.93 4.07
N ARG A 595 -11.91 -14.95 4.61
CA ARG A 595 -11.32 -15.85 5.61
C ARG A 595 -10.12 -16.62 5.07
N HIS A 596 -10.17 -16.98 3.79
CA HIS A 596 -9.11 -17.73 3.12
C HIS A 596 -8.71 -16.97 1.84
N ALA A 597 -7.43 -16.74 1.68
CA ALA A 597 -6.84 -16.23 0.45
C ALA A 597 -5.57 -17.04 0.13
N ALA A 598 -5.36 -17.35 -1.13
CA ALA A 598 -4.20 -18.10 -1.59
C ALA A 598 -3.71 -17.58 -2.94
N ASN A 599 -2.41 -17.61 -3.13
CA ASN A 599 -1.77 -17.45 -4.43
C ASN A 599 -0.79 -18.60 -4.61
N VAL A 600 -0.79 -19.25 -5.77
CA VAL A 600 0.15 -20.33 -6.12
C VAL A 600 0.64 -20.08 -7.52
N GLY A 601 1.94 -20.00 -7.70
CA GLY A 601 2.59 -19.80 -8.99
C GLY A 601 3.67 -20.85 -9.26
N LEU A 602 3.76 -21.29 -10.50
CA LEU A 602 4.80 -22.19 -10.99
C LEU A 602 5.50 -21.52 -12.18
N GLY A 603 6.79 -21.28 -12.04
CA GLY A 603 7.64 -20.74 -13.09
C GLY A 603 8.60 -21.76 -13.63
N TYR A 604 8.79 -21.80 -14.94
CA TYR A 604 9.82 -22.60 -15.59
C TYR A 604 10.64 -21.77 -16.57
N LYS A 605 11.94 -21.72 -16.38
CA LYS A 605 12.87 -21.04 -17.25
C LYS A 605 13.84 -22.05 -17.86
N VAL A 606 13.89 -22.09 -19.18
CA VAL A 606 14.84 -22.94 -19.93
C VAL A 606 15.44 -22.13 -21.08
N ASN A 607 16.77 -21.97 -21.08
CA ASN A 607 17.49 -21.12 -22.02
C ASN A 607 16.86 -19.69 -22.05
N GLN A 608 16.44 -19.24 -23.21
CA GLN A 608 15.81 -17.94 -23.42
C GLN A 608 14.30 -17.90 -23.12
N TRP A 609 13.67 -19.05 -22.91
CA TRP A 609 12.23 -19.15 -22.65
C TRP A 609 11.92 -19.14 -21.17
N SER A 610 10.88 -18.40 -20.78
CA SER A 610 10.24 -18.53 -19.48
C SER A 610 8.73 -18.71 -19.64
N VAL A 611 8.15 -19.58 -18.83
CA VAL A 611 6.69 -19.80 -18.73
C VAL A 611 6.29 -19.75 -17.28
N ASN A 612 5.25 -18.99 -16.97
CA ASN A 612 4.71 -18.89 -15.62
C ASN A 612 3.20 -19.15 -15.64
N ALA A 613 2.73 -19.86 -14.64
CA ALA A 613 1.30 -20.10 -14.42
C ALA A 613 0.96 -19.77 -12.97
N ASP A 614 -0.02 -18.91 -12.75
CA ASP A 614 -0.40 -18.43 -11.44
C ASP A 614 -1.89 -18.64 -11.20
N MET A 615 -2.25 -19.03 -9.98
CA MET A 615 -3.63 -19.14 -9.50
C MET A 615 -3.78 -18.23 -8.29
N PHE A 616 -4.78 -17.37 -8.32
CA PHE A 616 -5.27 -16.64 -7.15
C PHE A 616 -6.64 -17.17 -6.75
N ALA A 617 -6.89 -17.33 -5.44
CA ALA A 617 -8.18 -17.76 -4.91
C ALA A 617 -8.48 -17.04 -3.59
N GLN A 618 -9.75 -16.69 -3.41
CA GLN A 618 -10.25 -16.16 -2.14
C GLN A 618 -11.64 -16.70 -1.82
N SER A 619 -11.93 -16.86 -0.51
CA SER A 619 -13.25 -17.23 -0.03
C SER A 619 -14.21 -16.04 -0.10
N LYS A 620 -15.50 -16.31 0.13
CA LYS A 620 -16.53 -15.26 0.21
C LYS A 620 -16.20 -14.21 1.26
N GLN A 621 -16.76 -13.00 1.06
CA GLN A 621 -16.72 -11.88 2.00
C GLN A 621 -18.15 -11.48 2.36
N HIS A 622 -18.30 -10.80 3.49
CA HIS A 622 -19.55 -10.16 3.88
C HIS A 622 -19.50 -8.66 3.57
N SER A 623 -20.60 -8.10 3.12
CA SER A 623 -20.82 -6.65 3.16
C SER A 623 -21.44 -6.26 4.51
N PRO A 624 -21.33 -4.98 4.95
CA PRO A 624 -22.07 -4.51 6.11
C PRO A 624 -23.56 -4.72 5.91
N GLY A 625 -24.28 -5.04 7.00
CA GLY A 625 -25.73 -5.04 7.02
C GLY A 625 -26.28 -3.67 7.40
N SER A 626 -27.61 -3.52 7.34
CA SER A 626 -28.30 -2.42 7.98
C SER A 626 -28.78 -2.86 9.38
N GLY A 627 -28.38 -2.14 10.44
CA GLY A 627 -28.68 -2.51 11.83
C GLY A 627 -27.84 -3.72 12.32
N ASP A 628 -28.38 -4.49 13.25
CA ASP A 628 -27.67 -5.53 14.02
C ASP A 628 -27.34 -6.81 13.23
N THR A 629 -27.62 -6.88 11.93
CA THR A 629 -27.44 -8.10 11.14
C THR A 629 -26.71 -7.84 9.85
N TYR A 630 -25.74 -8.72 9.52
CA TYR A 630 -25.23 -8.79 8.14
C TYR A 630 -26.36 -9.17 7.20
N GLN A 631 -26.52 -8.38 6.15
CA GLN A 631 -27.44 -8.73 5.09
C GLN A 631 -26.73 -9.72 4.17
N THR A 632 -27.21 -10.97 4.16
CA THR A 632 -26.73 -12.00 3.23
C THR A 632 -27.44 -11.88 1.90
N ASP A 633 -28.69 -11.41 1.91
CA ASP A 633 -29.49 -11.22 0.71
C ASP A 633 -29.05 -9.94 -0.04
N GLU A 634 -29.05 -10.04 -1.36
CA GLU A 634 -28.64 -8.96 -2.21
C GLU A 634 -29.65 -7.80 -2.17
N SER A 635 -29.17 -6.58 -1.89
CA SER A 635 -29.99 -5.38 -2.02
C SER A 635 -30.21 -5.02 -3.49
N ALA A 636 -31.37 -4.41 -3.81
CA ALA A 636 -31.70 -4.02 -5.17
C ALA A 636 -30.68 -3.04 -5.79
N ASP A 637 -30.09 -2.16 -4.97
CA ASP A 637 -29.03 -1.25 -5.39
C ASP A 637 -27.65 -1.90 -5.54
N GLY A 638 -27.52 -3.18 -5.21
CA GLY A 638 -26.28 -3.96 -5.33
C GLY A 638 -25.23 -3.67 -4.26
N LYS A 639 -25.50 -2.83 -3.26
CA LYS A 639 -24.53 -2.43 -2.24
C LYS A 639 -24.34 -3.48 -1.16
N LEU A 640 -25.43 -4.13 -0.74
CA LEU A 640 -25.45 -5.09 0.36
C LEU A 640 -25.62 -6.53 -0.16
N GLY A 641 -25.17 -7.49 0.63
CA GLY A 641 -25.22 -8.92 0.33
C GLY A 641 -23.84 -9.56 0.31
N ASP A 642 -23.80 -10.88 0.32
CA ASP A 642 -22.55 -11.65 0.25
C ASP A 642 -21.79 -11.34 -1.05
N ILE A 643 -20.47 -11.31 -0.96
CA ILE A 643 -19.55 -11.23 -2.08
C ILE A 643 -18.99 -12.64 -2.30
N PRO A 644 -19.33 -13.34 -3.40
CA PRO A 644 -18.88 -14.71 -3.64
C PRO A 644 -17.37 -14.84 -3.68
N GLY A 645 -16.86 -15.97 -3.18
CA GLY A 645 -15.47 -16.35 -3.39
C GLY A 645 -15.21 -16.70 -4.86
N TYR A 646 -13.96 -16.53 -5.28
CA TYR A 646 -13.56 -16.84 -6.65
C TYR A 646 -12.13 -17.33 -6.74
N SER A 647 -11.78 -17.91 -7.88
CA SER A 647 -10.40 -18.18 -8.28
C SER A 647 -10.18 -17.75 -9.73
N THR A 648 -9.00 -17.22 -10.00
CA THR A 648 -8.53 -16.83 -11.33
C THR A 648 -7.22 -17.51 -11.64
N PHE A 649 -6.96 -17.76 -12.92
CA PHE A 649 -5.73 -18.35 -13.42
C PHE A 649 -5.12 -17.42 -14.46
N ALA A 650 -3.80 -17.28 -14.41
CA ALA A 650 -3.03 -16.51 -15.38
C ALA A 650 -1.89 -17.37 -15.94
N VAL A 651 -1.58 -17.21 -17.22
CA VAL A 651 -0.43 -17.83 -17.86
C VAL A 651 0.32 -16.79 -18.64
N ARG A 652 1.65 -16.81 -18.54
CA ARG A 652 2.55 -15.92 -19.27
C ARG A 652 3.71 -16.70 -19.85
N THR A 653 4.15 -16.29 -21.02
CA THR A 653 5.42 -16.73 -21.62
C THR A 653 6.26 -15.52 -21.99
N ALA A 654 7.57 -15.63 -21.91
CA ALA A 654 8.50 -14.63 -22.38
C ALA A 654 9.69 -15.27 -23.09
N TYR A 655 10.24 -14.58 -24.07
CA TYR A 655 11.46 -14.94 -24.76
C TYR A 655 12.47 -13.79 -24.66
N ASP A 656 13.66 -14.10 -24.16
CA ASP A 656 14.77 -13.17 -24.02
C ASP A 656 15.76 -13.39 -25.17
N PHE A 657 15.93 -12.37 -26.02
CA PHE A 657 16.81 -12.46 -27.20
C PHE A 657 18.30 -12.29 -26.84
N GLY A 658 18.60 -11.95 -25.59
CA GLY A 658 19.94 -11.75 -25.08
C GLY A 658 20.62 -10.47 -25.56
N GLU A 659 21.87 -10.29 -25.15
CA GLU A 659 22.67 -9.07 -25.39
C GLU A 659 22.90 -8.75 -26.88
N GLN A 660 22.99 -9.75 -27.72
CA GLN A 660 23.13 -9.57 -29.17
C GLN A 660 21.96 -8.78 -29.80
N PHE A 661 20.82 -8.69 -29.12
CA PHE A 661 19.66 -7.88 -29.48
C PHE A 661 19.41 -6.78 -28.46
N TYR A 662 20.45 -6.27 -27.81
CA TYR A 662 20.37 -5.22 -26.77
C TYR A 662 19.44 -5.59 -25.60
N GLY A 663 19.38 -6.87 -25.23
CA GLY A 663 18.51 -7.35 -24.16
C GLY A 663 17.01 -7.29 -24.48
N LEU A 664 16.63 -7.33 -25.77
CA LEU A 664 15.23 -7.37 -26.18
C LEU A 664 14.52 -8.57 -25.55
N LYS A 665 13.41 -8.33 -24.87
CA LYS A 665 12.54 -9.36 -24.30
C LYS A 665 11.10 -9.14 -24.79
N ILE A 666 10.48 -10.19 -25.29
CA ILE A 666 9.08 -10.18 -25.72
C ILE A 666 8.30 -11.11 -24.78
N ALA A 667 7.20 -10.63 -24.23
CA ALA A 667 6.33 -11.41 -23.39
C ALA A 667 4.86 -11.28 -23.81
N GLY A 668 4.11 -12.33 -23.57
CA GLY A 668 2.66 -12.33 -23.75
C GLY A 668 1.99 -13.25 -22.74
N GLY A 669 0.75 -12.95 -22.37
CA GLY A 669 0.02 -13.74 -21.39
C GLY A 669 -1.47 -13.51 -21.43
N VAL A 670 -2.19 -14.32 -20.68
CA VAL A 670 -3.62 -14.22 -20.48
C VAL A 670 -3.91 -14.27 -18.99
N LYS A 671 -4.58 -13.24 -18.47
CA LYS A 671 -5.16 -13.23 -17.13
C LYS A 671 -6.57 -13.78 -17.17
N ASN A 672 -7.03 -14.37 -16.08
CA ASN A 672 -8.36 -14.96 -15.97
C ASN A 672 -8.69 -15.93 -17.12
N VAL A 673 -7.82 -16.90 -17.35
CA VAL A 673 -7.85 -17.86 -18.50
C VAL A 673 -9.20 -18.57 -18.66
N PHE A 674 -9.92 -18.79 -17.56
CA PHE A 674 -11.21 -19.47 -17.55
C PHE A 674 -12.42 -18.53 -17.57
N ASP A 675 -12.19 -17.24 -17.84
CA ASP A 675 -13.23 -16.21 -17.92
C ASP A 675 -14.18 -16.23 -16.69
N LYS A 676 -13.58 -16.35 -15.50
CA LYS A 676 -14.36 -16.36 -14.25
C LYS A 676 -14.96 -14.99 -14.01
N GLN A 677 -16.27 -14.88 -14.02
CA GLN A 677 -16.99 -13.68 -13.59
C GLN A 677 -16.99 -13.60 -12.06
N TYR A 678 -16.55 -12.49 -11.54
CA TYR A 678 -16.58 -12.16 -10.11
C TYR A 678 -16.83 -10.66 -9.92
N PHE A 679 -17.14 -10.25 -8.71
CA PHE A 679 -17.38 -8.86 -8.39
C PHE A 679 -16.94 -8.53 -6.97
N THR A 680 -16.73 -7.25 -6.74
CA THR A 680 -16.64 -6.62 -5.42
C THR A 680 -17.87 -5.76 -5.18
N ARG A 681 -18.05 -5.25 -3.94
CA ARG A 681 -19.10 -4.30 -3.63
C ARG A 681 -18.54 -3.05 -3.00
N SER A 682 -19.22 -1.93 -3.21
CA SER A 682 -19.03 -0.72 -2.44
C SER A 682 -20.35 -0.25 -1.85
N THR A 683 -20.29 0.20 -0.59
CA THR A 683 -21.42 0.77 0.13
C THR A 683 -21.46 2.30 0.05
N ASP A 684 -20.58 2.90 -0.72
CA ASP A 684 -20.55 4.36 -0.94
C ASP A 684 -21.82 4.89 -1.62
N SER A 685 -21.99 6.21 -1.66
CA SER A 685 -23.18 6.86 -2.26
C SER A 685 -23.42 6.43 -3.70
N THR A 686 -22.33 6.23 -4.46
CA THR A 686 -22.34 5.77 -5.85
C THR A 686 -22.03 4.26 -5.96
N GLY A 687 -22.10 3.54 -4.84
CA GLY A 687 -21.73 2.14 -4.73
C GLY A 687 -22.70 1.19 -5.41
N GLY A 688 -22.35 -0.09 -5.34
CA GLY A 688 -23.04 -1.21 -5.95
C GLY A 688 -22.06 -2.34 -6.25
N LYS A 689 -22.39 -3.17 -7.23
CA LYS A 689 -21.52 -4.28 -7.71
C LYS A 689 -20.53 -3.76 -8.74
N TYR A 690 -19.25 -4.08 -8.53
CA TYR A 690 -18.15 -3.80 -9.46
C TYR A 690 -17.60 -5.12 -10.00
N VAL A 691 -17.71 -5.33 -11.31
CA VAL A 691 -17.07 -6.46 -11.98
C VAL A 691 -15.55 -6.38 -11.82
N GLY A 692 -14.86 -7.53 -11.62
CA GLY A 692 -13.42 -7.62 -11.48
C GLY A 692 -12.76 -8.40 -12.62
#